data_c0f84cbf64ba8c69e50760d682bc84ae
#
_entry.id   c0f84cbf64ba8c69e50760d682bc84ae
#
_cell.length_a   1.000
_cell.length_b   1.000
_cell.length_c   1.000
_cell.angle_alpha   90.00
_cell.angle_beta   90.00
_cell.angle_gamma   90.00
#
_symmetry.space_group_name_H-M   'P 1'
#
loop_
_entity.id
_entity.type
_entity.pdbx_description
1 polymer ?
#
loop_
_entity_poly.entity_id
_entity_poly.type
_entity_poly.pdbx_seq_one_letter_code
_entity_poly.pdbx_strand_id
1 'polypeptide(L)'
;MPGKGDKFKKTQNDAAVQGTNDSSIVSKCSVASLGYFQDVFLKHFVSKATRRAPLINRGYFIRAKAIDDSLHKFLHTFHHRKNQIISLGAGFDSTYFRLHHEGALSSTSFYEIDFPQLVARKAALVAATPELQTQLHNPVFHDVHASDIGLCISSNKYHLLGVDLKNLRTLEDALQRIGIDFTLPTLLLSECVITYIDTPSSDALISWAGKTFQNGLFLSYEQVQPHDPFGIVMQQHFIKLNSPLNAIQTYSTMEKHCARYVQQGWQDSSAINMYQYYSQVLTGEERERVEAIELFDEFEEWHLKCVHYVVVAAFNGDCAVSRDKLFPDINSPAKVGDSSEEIRLPLMPSFLPLWSDLQSSTCLKQFSHASAQVPGTDSILVAGGFGDHNGCHGRLDELRLIDMATRKVGALCPKSGAASLGPRMHHTLTALPDGRFFVFGGRTSPAKPCTDTYLLTLSGATWLPEYSLQPVMPPGTDAAPCARWRHTASAVSLEGREMVCLIGGRGIDGTPLDDTWLMDVGSLTWKELNFKESRFEARHSHTATQWGDSCLVVAGGLGHGCTPLSSIVVINLQSLSLQKLNTSPSLSPRYSHTAHIVHDQLILVGGVNPTHSTPPSLTVVDLTTGSVQYIDLQLDVEHPLMLHNHTSHWRREEGCILVIGGGGNCFSFGTHLNRSPVLIDIREALQGR
;
A
#
# COMPACT_ATOMS: atom_id res chain seq x y z
N MET A 1 36.97 21.46 12.70
CA MET A 1 36.38 22.15 11.53
C MET A 1 35.91 21.07 10.58
N PRO A 2 34.63 21.02 10.16
CA PRO A 2 34.19 20.06 9.16
C PRO A 2 34.94 20.31 7.85
N GLY A 3 35.41 19.22 7.22
CA GLY A 3 36.18 19.29 5.98
C GLY A 3 35.35 19.84 4.81
N LYS A 4 36.04 20.37 3.78
CA LYS A 4 35.38 20.90 2.56
C LYS A 4 34.41 19.88 1.90
N GLY A 5 34.68 18.58 2.03
CA GLY A 5 33.81 17.51 1.52
C GLY A 5 32.48 17.38 2.27
N ASP A 6 32.46 17.64 3.58
CA ASP A 6 31.22 17.56 4.39
C ASP A 6 30.29 18.73 4.10
N LYS A 7 30.84 19.93 3.85
CA LYS A 7 30.03 21.10 3.45
C LYS A 7 29.38 20.89 2.06
N PHE A 8 30.12 20.32 1.11
CA PHE A 8 29.59 20.04 -0.24
C PHE A 8 28.47 19.00 -0.21
N LYS A 9 28.64 17.88 0.53
CA LYS A 9 27.60 16.88 0.73
C LYS A 9 26.35 17.46 1.43
N LYS A 10 26.54 18.30 2.45
CA LYS A 10 25.42 18.95 3.16
C LYS A 10 24.61 19.86 2.23
N THR A 11 25.26 20.68 1.42
CA THR A 11 24.58 21.56 0.44
C THR A 11 23.85 20.74 -0.62
N GLN A 12 24.38 19.61 -1.05
CA GLN A 12 23.76 18.71 -2.01
C GLN A 12 22.53 18.01 -1.43
N ASN A 13 22.57 17.58 -0.18
CA ASN A 13 21.41 17.01 0.51
C ASN A 13 20.28 18.04 0.73
N ASP A 14 20.61 19.26 1.14
CA ASP A 14 19.60 20.30 1.33
C ASP A 14 18.92 20.65 -0.01
N ALA A 15 19.65 20.68 -1.13
CA ALA A 15 19.08 20.87 -2.46
C ALA A 15 18.17 19.70 -2.90
N ALA A 16 18.53 18.46 -2.55
CA ALA A 16 17.72 17.28 -2.84
C ALA A 16 16.43 17.28 -2.03
N VAL A 17 16.49 17.63 -0.74
CA VAL A 17 15.31 17.80 0.12
C VAL A 17 14.37 18.86 -0.44
N GLN A 18 14.89 20.01 -0.86
CA GLN A 18 14.09 21.04 -1.54
C GLN A 18 13.43 20.52 -2.84
N GLY A 19 14.11 19.66 -3.59
CA GLY A 19 13.58 19.01 -4.80
C GLY A 19 12.38 18.08 -4.55
N THR A 20 12.24 17.52 -3.34
CA THR A 20 11.06 16.70 -2.99
C THR A 20 9.76 17.51 -3.03
N ASN A 21 9.83 18.80 -2.74
CA ASN A 21 8.71 19.74 -2.84
C ASN A 21 8.12 19.76 -4.26
N ASP A 22 8.96 19.83 -5.31
CA ASP A 22 8.49 19.99 -6.69
C ASP A 22 7.68 18.76 -7.15
N SER A 23 8.05 17.54 -6.73
CA SER A 23 7.26 16.33 -7.02
C SER A 23 5.96 16.27 -6.22
N SER A 24 5.98 16.69 -4.95
CA SER A 24 4.82 16.71 -4.07
C SER A 24 3.75 17.67 -4.58
N ILE A 25 4.11 18.89 -4.94
CA ILE A 25 3.15 19.90 -5.40
C ILE A 25 2.46 19.51 -6.71
N VAL A 26 3.18 18.89 -7.66
CA VAL A 26 2.58 18.37 -8.90
C VAL A 26 1.55 17.28 -8.59
N SER A 27 1.81 16.43 -7.60
CA SER A 27 0.88 15.36 -7.19
C SER A 27 -0.34 15.96 -6.46
N LYS A 28 -0.17 16.93 -5.56
CA LYS A 28 -1.29 17.66 -4.93
C LYS A 28 -2.15 18.39 -6.00
N CYS A 29 -1.52 18.99 -7.01
CA CYS A 29 -2.22 19.64 -8.12
C CYS A 29 -3.05 18.62 -8.95
N SER A 30 -2.54 17.42 -9.22
CA SER A 30 -3.29 16.33 -9.87
C SER A 30 -4.55 15.96 -9.07
N VAL A 31 -4.40 15.79 -7.75
CA VAL A 31 -5.50 15.48 -6.82
C VAL A 31 -6.60 16.54 -6.86
N ALA A 32 -6.21 17.83 -6.82
CA ALA A 32 -7.16 18.94 -6.89
C ALA A 32 -7.86 19.01 -8.26
N SER A 33 -7.12 18.85 -9.35
CA SER A 33 -7.66 18.93 -10.71
C SER A 33 -8.66 17.84 -11.05
N LEU A 34 -8.58 16.68 -10.38
CA LEU A 34 -9.49 15.55 -10.53
C LEU A 34 -10.69 15.59 -9.57
N GLY A 35 -10.74 16.58 -8.67
CA GLY A 35 -11.85 16.74 -7.74
C GLY A 35 -11.76 15.85 -6.48
N TYR A 36 -10.61 15.24 -6.19
CA TYR A 36 -10.40 14.56 -4.92
C TYR A 36 -10.41 15.51 -3.73
N PHE A 37 -9.85 16.70 -3.92
CA PHE A 37 -9.68 17.73 -2.91
C PHE A 37 -9.88 19.11 -3.54
N GLN A 38 -10.54 20.01 -2.82
CA GLN A 38 -10.85 21.34 -3.34
C GLN A 38 -9.67 22.30 -3.06
N ASP A 39 -8.94 22.67 -4.11
CA ASP A 39 -7.91 23.70 -4.02
C ASP A 39 -7.67 24.33 -5.39
N VAL A 40 -8.08 25.58 -5.53
CA VAL A 40 -7.98 26.34 -6.78
C VAL A 40 -6.63 27.05 -6.93
N PHE A 41 -5.79 27.07 -5.89
CA PHE A 41 -4.54 27.81 -5.84
C PHE A 41 -3.32 26.97 -6.21
N LEU A 42 -3.34 25.64 -6.01
CA LEU A 42 -2.22 24.74 -6.31
C LEU A 42 -1.68 24.87 -7.72
N LYS A 43 -2.53 25.13 -8.69
CA LYS A 43 -2.15 25.30 -10.11
C LYS A 43 -1.15 26.43 -10.35
N HIS A 44 -1.11 27.44 -9.47
CA HIS A 44 -0.20 28.58 -9.59
C HIS A 44 1.23 28.28 -9.12
N PHE A 45 1.42 27.16 -8.42
CA PHE A 45 2.71 26.72 -7.90
C PHE A 45 3.38 25.64 -8.75
N VAL A 46 2.76 25.21 -9.84
CA VAL A 46 3.31 24.21 -10.77
C VAL A 46 3.52 24.81 -12.15
N SER A 47 4.66 24.50 -12.77
CA SER A 47 4.93 24.94 -14.14
C SER A 47 4.09 24.20 -15.18
N LYS A 48 3.73 22.95 -14.89
CA LYS A 48 2.91 22.08 -15.75
C LYS A 48 2.08 21.14 -14.90
N ALA A 49 0.77 21.20 -15.04
CA ALA A 49 -0.12 20.21 -14.46
C ALA A 49 0.07 18.85 -15.17
N THR A 50 0.28 17.79 -14.41
CA THR A 50 0.45 16.44 -14.92
C THR A 50 -0.44 15.51 -14.12
N ARG A 51 -1.31 14.76 -14.81
CA ARG A 51 -2.14 13.74 -14.16
C ARG A 51 -1.25 12.63 -13.62
N ARG A 52 -1.51 12.22 -12.39
CA ARG A 52 -0.86 11.08 -11.72
C ARG A 52 -1.74 9.82 -11.81
N ALA A 53 -1.12 8.67 -11.58
CA ALA A 53 -1.83 7.41 -11.47
C ALA A 53 -2.81 7.42 -10.28
N PRO A 54 -3.91 6.64 -10.33
CA PRO A 54 -4.93 6.59 -9.26
C PRO A 54 -4.34 6.30 -7.87
N LEU A 55 -3.37 5.40 -7.78
CA LEU A 55 -2.66 5.11 -6.53
C LEU A 55 -2.00 6.36 -5.93
N ILE A 56 -1.32 7.15 -6.77
CA ILE A 56 -0.67 8.39 -6.34
C ILE A 56 -1.73 9.43 -5.93
N ASN A 57 -2.80 9.59 -6.72
CA ASN A 57 -3.88 10.51 -6.42
C ASN A 57 -4.54 10.20 -5.08
N ARG A 58 -4.93 8.95 -4.83
CA ARG A 58 -5.50 8.52 -3.53
C ARG A 58 -4.51 8.73 -2.39
N GLY A 59 -3.23 8.44 -2.60
CA GLY A 59 -2.19 8.62 -1.60
C GLY A 59 -2.01 10.07 -1.17
N TYR A 60 -2.06 11.00 -2.11
CA TYR A 60 -1.99 12.43 -1.82
C TYR A 60 -3.32 13.01 -1.32
N PHE A 61 -4.46 12.47 -1.76
CA PHE A 61 -5.76 12.83 -1.20
C PHE A 61 -5.81 12.54 0.30
N ILE A 62 -5.52 11.31 0.73
CA ILE A 62 -5.63 10.94 2.14
C ILE A 62 -4.67 11.73 3.02
N ARG A 63 -3.46 12.04 2.51
CA ARG A 63 -2.48 12.91 3.17
C ARG A 63 -3.04 14.32 3.35
N ALA A 64 -3.51 14.96 2.27
CA ALA A 64 -4.05 16.31 2.31
C ALA A 64 -5.30 16.39 3.20
N LYS A 65 -6.21 15.42 3.08
CA LYS A 65 -7.47 15.39 3.84
C LYS A 65 -7.24 15.22 5.35
N ALA A 66 -6.33 14.34 5.76
CA ALA A 66 -6.04 14.13 7.19
C ALA A 66 -5.44 15.39 7.85
N ILE A 67 -4.58 16.11 7.13
CA ILE A 67 -4.03 17.39 7.59
C ILE A 67 -5.11 18.46 7.62
N ASP A 68 -5.89 18.56 6.56
CA ASP A 68 -6.97 19.55 6.42
C ASP A 68 -8.03 19.43 7.51
N ASP A 69 -8.49 18.21 7.79
CA ASP A 69 -9.43 17.94 8.89
C ASP A 69 -8.88 18.38 10.24
N SER A 70 -7.58 18.17 10.48
CA SER A 70 -6.91 18.60 11.70
C SER A 70 -6.82 20.13 11.80
N LEU A 71 -6.54 20.81 10.68
CA LEU A 71 -6.54 22.27 10.59
C LEU A 71 -7.92 22.84 10.87
N HIS A 72 -8.96 22.31 10.24
CA HIS A 72 -10.34 22.77 10.47
C HIS A 72 -10.83 22.54 11.89
N LYS A 73 -10.49 21.40 12.50
CA LYS A 73 -10.79 21.13 13.92
C LYS A 73 -10.13 22.14 14.85
N PHE A 74 -8.84 22.48 14.59
CA PHE A 74 -8.13 23.49 15.37
C PHE A 74 -8.78 24.87 15.20
N LEU A 75 -9.02 25.30 13.97
CA LEU A 75 -9.65 26.58 13.67
C LEU A 75 -11.05 26.67 14.27
N HIS A 76 -11.86 25.62 14.19
CA HIS A 76 -13.19 25.58 14.79
C HIS A 76 -13.14 25.62 16.33
N THR A 77 -12.21 24.91 16.94
CA THR A 77 -12.07 24.84 18.41
C THR A 77 -11.70 26.22 18.97
N PHE A 78 -10.83 26.96 18.30
CA PHE A 78 -10.31 28.25 18.78
C PHE A 78 -10.84 29.47 18.02
N HIS A 79 -11.95 29.36 17.26
CA HIS A 79 -12.52 30.44 16.43
C HIS A 79 -12.88 31.71 17.21
N HIS A 80 -13.21 31.57 18.49
CA HIS A 80 -13.68 32.63 19.36
C HIS A 80 -12.56 33.51 19.93
N ARG A 81 -11.30 33.19 19.70
CA ARG A 81 -10.12 33.95 20.13
C ARG A 81 -9.01 33.95 19.08
N LYS A 82 -8.05 34.88 19.24
CA LYS A 82 -6.87 34.89 18.38
C LYS A 82 -6.12 33.55 18.49
N ASN A 83 -5.67 33.03 17.38
CA ASN A 83 -4.89 31.81 17.27
C ASN A 83 -3.89 31.89 16.11
N GLN A 84 -2.98 30.94 16.02
CA GLN A 84 -1.85 30.97 15.10
C GLN A 84 -1.63 29.61 14.46
N ILE A 85 -1.18 29.62 13.20
CA ILE A 85 -0.70 28.42 12.49
C ILE A 85 0.71 28.72 12.00
N ILE A 86 1.65 27.81 12.30
CA ILE A 86 3.04 27.85 11.83
C ILE A 86 3.29 26.60 10.98
N SER A 87 3.46 26.78 9.68
CA SER A 87 3.84 25.69 8.77
C SER A 87 5.36 25.62 8.66
N LEU A 88 5.95 24.56 9.20
CA LEU A 88 7.38 24.28 9.21
C LEU A 88 7.74 23.47 7.95
N GLY A 89 8.63 23.98 7.11
CA GLY A 89 8.94 23.39 5.82
C GLY A 89 7.77 23.48 4.84
N ALA A 90 7.18 24.68 4.72
CA ALA A 90 5.93 24.92 3.98
C ALA A 90 6.03 24.66 2.47
N GLY A 91 7.20 24.70 1.88
CA GLY A 91 7.37 24.51 0.44
C GLY A 91 6.49 25.44 -0.40
N PHE A 92 5.92 24.89 -1.47
CA PHE A 92 4.92 25.56 -2.32
C PHE A 92 3.48 25.22 -1.92
N ASP A 93 3.25 24.92 -0.63
CA ASP A 93 1.91 24.66 -0.12
C ASP A 93 0.97 25.86 -0.30
N SER A 94 -0.30 25.59 -0.58
CA SER A 94 -1.35 26.58 -0.85
C SER A 94 -2.33 26.74 0.32
N THR A 95 -2.09 26.06 1.43
CA THR A 95 -3.04 25.95 2.57
C THR A 95 -3.50 27.33 3.08
N TYR A 96 -2.59 28.30 3.22
CA TYR A 96 -3.00 29.67 3.60
C TYR A 96 -4.02 30.24 2.62
N PHE A 97 -3.72 30.20 1.31
CA PHE A 97 -4.56 30.82 0.27
C PHE A 97 -5.94 30.16 0.22
N ARG A 98 -5.99 28.86 0.34
CA ARG A 98 -7.24 28.08 0.37
C ARG A 98 -8.07 28.40 1.62
N LEU A 99 -7.51 28.28 2.81
CA LEU A 99 -8.22 28.55 4.07
C LEU A 99 -8.65 30.00 4.18
N HIS A 100 -7.86 30.95 3.64
CA HIS A 100 -8.25 32.36 3.57
C HIS A 100 -9.45 32.56 2.63
N HIS A 101 -9.43 31.96 1.47
CA HIS A 101 -10.52 32.00 0.49
C HIS A 101 -11.83 31.38 1.04
N GLU A 102 -11.73 30.33 1.84
CA GLU A 102 -12.85 29.71 2.57
C GLU A 102 -13.38 30.59 3.73
N GLY A 103 -12.68 31.66 4.09
CA GLY A 103 -13.03 32.51 5.23
C GLY A 103 -12.68 31.91 6.59
N ALA A 104 -11.93 30.81 6.63
CA ALA A 104 -11.62 30.07 7.85
C ALA A 104 -10.60 30.78 8.78
N LEU A 105 -9.83 31.75 8.25
CA LEU A 105 -8.74 32.45 8.96
C LEU A 105 -9.17 33.78 9.59
N SER A 106 -10.44 33.95 10.01
CA SER A 106 -10.95 35.21 10.54
C SER A 106 -10.19 35.74 11.78
N SER A 107 -9.79 34.86 12.68
CA SER A 107 -9.04 35.15 13.93
C SER A 107 -7.62 34.59 13.94
N THR A 108 -7.11 34.14 12.81
CA THR A 108 -5.87 33.37 12.71
C THR A 108 -4.77 34.17 12.00
N SER A 109 -3.55 34.15 12.56
CA SER A 109 -2.31 34.55 11.88
C SER A 109 -1.58 33.32 11.39
N PHE A 110 -1.08 33.37 10.16
CA PHE A 110 -0.46 32.23 9.47
C PHE A 110 1.00 32.53 9.13
N TYR A 111 1.90 31.64 9.50
CA TYR A 111 3.33 31.76 9.29
C TYR A 111 3.84 30.57 8.52
N GLU A 112 4.55 30.80 7.43
CA GLU A 112 5.25 29.76 6.67
C GLU A 112 6.75 29.95 6.79
N ILE A 113 7.45 28.85 7.05
CA ILE A 113 8.89 28.83 7.28
C ILE A 113 9.50 27.74 6.40
N ASP A 114 10.53 28.09 5.62
CA ASP A 114 11.29 27.12 4.83
C ASP A 114 12.70 27.68 4.54
N PHE A 115 13.51 26.95 3.76
CA PHE A 115 14.81 27.41 3.32
C PHE A 115 14.73 28.74 2.57
N PRO A 116 15.71 29.66 2.76
CA PRO A 116 15.69 30.98 2.13
C PRO A 116 15.50 30.96 0.61
N GLN A 117 16.13 30.00 -0.07
CA GLN A 117 16.03 29.88 -1.54
C GLN A 117 14.62 29.48 -1.98
N LEU A 118 13.94 28.62 -1.20
CA LEU A 118 12.62 28.13 -1.54
C LEU A 118 11.56 29.20 -1.30
N VAL A 119 11.64 29.89 -0.17
CA VAL A 119 10.71 31.01 0.12
C VAL A 119 10.89 32.18 -0.81
N ALA A 120 12.13 32.52 -1.28
CA ALA A 120 12.35 33.52 -2.31
C ALA A 120 11.64 33.15 -3.61
N ARG A 121 11.69 31.91 -4.05
CA ARG A 121 10.94 31.39 -5.21
C ARG A 121 9.44 31.51 -5.02
N LYS A 122 8.93 31.10 -3.83
CA LYS A 122 7.50 31.23 -3.50
C LYS A 122 7.04 32.67 -3.50
N ALA A 123 7.81 33.59 -2.87
CA ALA A 123 7.51 35.02 -2.84
C ALA A 123 7.44 35.63 -4.24
N ALA A 124 8.38 35.27 -5.14
CA ALA A 124 8.36 35.71 -6.53
C ALA A 124 7.12 35.21 -7.28
N LEU A 125 6.70 33.97 -7.09
CA LEU A 125 5.46 33.42 -7.67
C LEU A 125 4.22 34.16 -7.15
N VAL A 126 4.14 34.38 -5.84
CA VAL A 126 3.04 35.15 -5.24
C VAL A 126 3.00 36.57 -5.77
N ALA A 127 4.15 37.24 -5.87
CA ALA A 127 4.24 38.60 -6.43
C ALA A 127 3.87 38.69 -7.91
N ALA A 128 4.05 37.63 -8.68
CA ALA A 128 3.73 37.58 -10.11
C ALA A 128 2.29 37.11 -10.40
N THR A 129 1.54 36.61 -9.40
CA THR A 129 0.23 35.99 -9.60
C THR A 129 -0.88 36.79 -8.90
N PRO A 130 -1.71 37.55 -9.67
CA PRO A 130 -2.76 38.40 -9.10
C PRO A 130 -3.75 37.62 -8.20
N GLU A 131 -4.10 36.37 -8.54
CA GLU A 131 -5.02 35.54 -7.78
C GLU A 131 -4.48 35.20 -6.37
N LEU A 132 -3.16 35.06 -6.23
CA LEU A 132 -2.50 34.86 -4.95
C LEU A 132 -2.37 36.17 -4.17
N GLN A 133 -2.02 37.28 -4.85
CA GLN A 133 -1.91 38.60 -4.21
C GLN A 133 -3.23 39.07 -3.59
N THR A 134 -4.37 38.83 -4.26
CA THR A 134 -5.70 39.20 -3.75
C THR A 134 -6.09 38.51 -2.45
N GLN A 135 -5.43 37.40 -2.11
CA GLN A 135 -5.63 36.73 -0.83
C GLN A 135 -4.80 37.35 0.31
N LEU A 136 -3.91 38.28 0.00
CA LEU A 136 -3.07 38.96 0.99
C LEU A 136 -3.60 40.37 1.27
N HIS A 137 -3.75 40.72 2.55
CA HIS A 137 -4.13 42.09 2.96
C HIS A 137 -2.88 42.92 3.23
N ASN A 138 -2.67 43.98 2.43
CA ASN A 138 -1.53 44.89 2.51
C ASN A 138 -0.17 44.15 2.49
N PRO A 139 0.12 43.33 1.44
CA PRO A 139 1.37 42.59 1.39
C PRO A 139 2.57 43.56 1.16
N VAL A 140 3.64 43.27 1.92
CA VAL A 140 4.95 43.88 1.68
C VAL A 140 5.92 42.74 1.34
N PHE A 141 6.60 42.91 0.21
CA PHE A 141 7.61 41.92 -0.26
C PHE A 141 8.99 42.43 0.11
N HIS A 142 9.81 41.56 0.68
CA HIS A 142 11.16 41.87 1.15
C HIS A 142 12.16 40.96 0.42
N ASP A 143 13.40 41.43 0.26
CA ASP A 143 14.49 40.59 -0.16
C ASP A 143 14.95 39.71 1.03
N VAL A 144 14.79 38.42 0.92
CA VAL A 144 15.17 37.43 1.96
C VAL A 144 16.64 37.53 2.34
N HIS A 145 17.52 37.87 1.39
CA HIS A 145 18.96 37.98 1.60
C HIS A 145 19.39 39.29 2.25
N ALA A 146 18.56 40.34 2.15
CA ALA A 146 18.76 41.62 2.80
C ALA A 146 18.05 41.71 4.17
N SER A 147 17.17 40.78 4.48
CA SER A 147 16.42 40.73 5.73
C SER A 147 17.25 40.08 6.84
N ASP A 148 17.43 40.75 7.95
CA ASP A 148 18.13 40.22 9.15
C ASP A 148 17.46 38.99 9.76
N ILE A 149 16.17 38.76 9.47
CA ILE A 149 15.34 37.70 10.01
C ILE A 149 14.79 36.75 8.93
N GLY A 150 15.26 36.91 7.68
CA GLY A 150 14.80 36.07 6.57
C GLY A 150 13.35 36.34 6.11
N LEU A 151 12.75 37.46 6.46
CA LEU A 151 11.37 37.81 6.06
C LEU A 151 11.29 38.05 4.56
N CYS A 152 10.37 37.36 3.88
CA CYS A 152 10.11 37.49 2.46
C CYS A 152 8.80 38.20 2.13
N ILE A 153 7.73 37.83 2.83
CA ILE A 153 6.42 38.45 2.71
C ILE A 153 5.90 38.75 4.10
N SER A 154 5.39 39.93 4.30
CA SER A 154 4.58 40.29 5.45
C SER A 154 3.25 40.86 5.03
N SER A 155 2.19 40.48 5.69
CA SER A 155 0.85 41.02 5.54
C SER A 155 0.12 41.03 6.89
N ASN A 156 -1.13 41.49 6.94
CA ASN A 156 -1.86 41.55 8.21
C ASN A 156 -2.01 40.19 8.92
N LYS A 157 -2.04 39.11 8.14
CA LYS A 157 -2.29 37.77 8.67
C LYS A 157 -1.36 36.67 8.14
N TYR A 158 -0.49 37.01 7.19
CA TYR A 158 0.39 36.04 6.55
C TYR A 158 1.83 36.52 6.54
N HIS A 159 2.73 35.63 6.96
CA HIS A 159 4.16 35.87 6.97
C HIS A 159 4.90 34.68 6.35
N LEU A 160 5.86 34.99 5.46
CA LEU A 160 6.73 33.98 4.81
C LEU A 160 8.19 34.26 5.17
N LEU A 161 8.86 33.28 5.82
CA LEU A 161 10.20 33.41 6.38
C LEU A 161 11.16 32.36 5.83
N GLY A 162 12.37 32.80 5.47
CA GLY A 162 13.47 31.97 5.02
C GLY A 162 14.43 31.65 6.16
N VAL A 163 14.18 30.56 6.90
CA VAL A 163 15.00 30.14 8.06
C VAL A 163 15.24 28.65 8.01
N ASP A 164 16.50 28.19 8.21
CA ASP A 164 16.82 26.77 8.40
C ASP A 164 16.31 26.34 9.78
N LEU A 165 15.37 25.38 9.79
CA LEU A 165 14.74 24.85 11.02
C LEU A 165 15.73 24.23 12.03
N LYS A 166 16.95 23.91 11.62
CA LYS A 166 18.02 23.46 12.51
C LYS A 166 18.61 24.62 13.33
N ASN A 167 18.40 25.87 12.92
CA ASN A 167 18.89 27.05 13.64
C ASN A 167 17.79 27.65 14.52
N LEU A 168 17.50 26.98 15.65
CA LEU A 168 16.39 27.34 16.54
C LEU A 168 16.51 28.78 17.09
N ARG A 169 17.74 29.25 17.35
CA ARG A 169 17.95 30.62 17.83
C ARG A 169 17.51 31.67 16.81
N THR A 170 17.90 31.48 15.57
CA THR A 170 17.47 32.37 14.47
C THR A 170 15.97 32.27 14.25
N LEU A 171 15.40 31.07 14.34
CA LEU A 171 13.97 30.84 14.20
C LEU A 171 13.17 31.59 15.27
N GLU A 172 13.57 31.46 16.53
CA GLU A 172 12.90 32.12 17.66
C GLU A 172 13.01 33.65 17.58
N ASP A 173 14.21 34.18 17.29
CA ASP A 173 14.43 35.60 17.10
C ASP A 173 13.57 36.17 15.94
N ALA A 174 13.51 35.47 14.82
CA ALA A 174 12.69 35.86 13.68
C ALA A 174 11.19 35.91 14.06
N LEU A 175 10.69 34.88 14.74
CA LEU A 175 9.29 34.80 15.19
C LEU A 175 8.95 35.90 16.19
N GLN A 176 9.83 36.18 17.16
CA GLN A 176 9.64 37.27 18.13
C GLN A 176 9.59 38.64 17.44
N ARG A 177 10.50 38.91 16.50
CA ARG A 177 10.60 40.19 15.80
C ARG A 177 9.44 40.48 14.83
N ILE A 178 8.76 39.44 14.31
CA ILE A 178 7.52 39.57 13.54
C ILE A 178 6.27 39.66 14.42
N GLY A 179 6.41 39.55 15.75
CA GLY A 179 5.34 39.75 16.72
C GLY A 179 4.47 38.54 16.99
N ILE A 180 5.03 37.32 16.91
CA ILE A 180 4.31 36.09 17.32
C ILE A 180 4.02 36.18 18.84
N ASP A 181 2.86 35.70 19.24
CA ASP A 181 2.47 35.59 20.65
C ASP A 181 2.51 34.12 21.09
N PHE A 182 3.51 33.75 21.86
CA PHE A 182 3.73 32.37 22.34
C PHE A 182 2.68 31.88 23.36
N THR A 183 1.79 32.73 23.80
CA THR A 183 0.72 32.37 24.74
C THR A 183 -0.58 31.98 24.07
N LEU A 184 -0.74 32.33 22.78
CA LEU A 184 -1.94 31.99 22.00
C LEU A 184 -1.97 30.49 21.63
N PRO A 185 -3.18 29.94 21.40
CA PRO A 185 -3.30 28.62 20.76
C PRO A 185 -2.58 28.62 19.42
N THR A 186 -1.61 27.71 19.27
CA THR A 186 -0.75 27.64 18.11
C THR A 186 -0.68 26.22 17.56
N LEU A 187 -1.03 26.06 16.26
CA LEU A 187 -0.79 24.82 15.55
C LEU A 187 0.54 24.91 14.80
N LEU A 188 1.47 24.01 15.10
CA LEU A 188 2.71 23.82 14.36
C LEU A 188 2.53 22.62 13.41
N LEU A 189 2.59 22.87 12.11
CA LEU A 189 2.42 21.83 11.08
C LEU A 189 3.78 21.44 10.51
N SER A 190 4.08 20.13 10.46
CA SER A 190 5.25 19.55 9.83
C SER A 190 4.85 18.40 8.91
N GLU A 191 4.72 18.66 7.62
CA GLU A 191 4.27 17.68 6.62
C GLU A 191 5.46 17.09 5.86
N CYS A 192 5.98 15.93 6.27
CA CYS A 192 7.19 15.30 5.72
C CYS A 192 8.42 16.23 5.77
N VAL A 193 8.75 16.77 6.92
CA VAL A 193 9.86 17.72 7.12
C VAL A 193 10.86 17.19 8.13
N ILE A 194 10.42 16.94 9.36
CA ILE A 194 11.32 16.53 10.45
C ILE A 194 11.98 15.17 10.20
N THR A 195 11.39 14.33 9.35
CA THR A 195 11.96 13.05 8.92
C THR A 195 13.30 13.21 8.17
N TYR A 196 13.50 14.33 7.46
CA TYR A 196 14.73 14.64 6.71
C TYR A 196 15.80 15.33 7.57
N ILE A 197 15.43 15.84 8.74
CA ILE A 197 16.35 16.44 9.70
C ILE A 197 16.99 15.32 10.52
N ASP A 198 18.28 15.45 10.83
CA ASP A 198 18.93 14.49 11.72
C ASP A 198 18.22 14.42 13.09
N THR A 199 18.24 13.24 13.69
CA THR A 199 17.46 12.98 14.91
C THR A 199 17.73 13.98 16.05
N PRO A 200 18.99 14.33 16.39
CA PRO A 200 19.23 15.31 17.45
C PRO A 200 18.66 16.69 17.13
N SER A 201 18.77 17.17 15.88
CA SER A 201 18.26 18.48 15.49
C SER A 201 16.72 18.50 15.43
N SER A 202 16.10 17.43 14.95
CA SER A 202 14.64 17.33 14.93
C SER A 202 14.03 17.16 16.32
N ASP A 203 14.70 16.44 17.23
CA ASP A 203 14.30 16.35 18.65
C ASP A 203 14.43 17.71 19.35
N ALA A 204 15.51 18.46 19.07
CA ALA A 204 15.68 19.80 19.60
C ALA A 204 14.58 20.76 19.11
N LEU A 205 14.15 20.67 17.84
CA LEU A 205 13.03 21.45 17.31
C LEU A 205 11.72 21.13 18.01
N ILE A 206 11.41 19.85 18.21
CA ILE A 206 10.22 19.39 18.93
C ILE A 206 10.24 19.88 20.38
N SER A 207 11.39 19.75 21.06
CA SER A 207 11.57 20.21 22.45
C SER A 207 11.46 21.72 22.58
N TRP A 208 12.06 22.48 21.65
CA TRP A 208 11.93 23.92 21.58
C TRP A 208 10.46 24.34 21.43
N ALA A 209 9.74 23.74 20.49
CA ALA A 209 8.33 24.03 20.25
C ALA A 209 7.48 23.77 21.50
N GLY A 210 7.68 22.62 22.18
CA GLY A 210 6.95 22.26 23.40
C GLY A 210 7.20 23.19 24.60
N LYS A 211 8.41 23.75 24.68
CA LYS A 211 8.76 24.72 25.72
C LYS A 211 8.28 26.14 25.42
N THR A 212 8.26 26.51 24.17
CA THR A 212 7.98 27.87 23.71
C THR A 212 6.49 28.15 23.58
N PHE A 213 5.71 27.23 23.05
CA PHE A 213 4.27 27.38 22.83
C PHE A 213 3.45 26.75 23.98
N GLN A 214 2.97 27.60 24.89
CA GLN A 214 2.23 27.15 26.09
C GLN A 214 0.93 26.41 25.73
N ASN A 215 0.24 26.83 24.67
CA ASN A 215 -1.02 26.26 24.18
C ASN A 215 -0.80 25.69 22.77
N GLY A 216 0.13 24.74 22.65
CA GLY A 216 0.58 24.19 21.37
C GLY A 216 -0.13 22.93 20.94
N LEU A 217 -0.38 22.82 19.62
CA LEU A 217 -0.66 21.57 18.92
C LEU A 217 0.44 21.37 17.87
N PHE A 218 1.30 20.36 18.04
CA PHE A 218 2.25 19.97 17.00
C PHE A 218 1.63 18.85 16.17
N LEU A 219 1.41 19.10 14.88
CA LEU A 219 0.87 18.15 13.93
C LEU A 219 1.94 17.76 12.90
N SER A 220 2.33 16.48 12.86
CA SER A 220 3.29 16.00 11.89
C SER A 220 2.75 14.85 11.04
N TYR A 221 3.19 14.77 9.79
CA TYR A 221 2.93 13.68 8.87
C TYR A 221 4.24 13.00 8.50
N GLU A 222 4.43 11.75 8.91
CA GLU A 222 5.71 11.06 8.88
C GLU A 222 5.62 9.64 8.36
N GLN A 223 6.77 9.04 8.04
CA GLN A 223 6.90 7.64 7.64
C GLN A 223 7.26 6.76 8.85
N VAL A 224 6.73 5.53 8.83
CA VAL A 224 6.97 4.48 9.83
C VAL A 224 7.24 3.13 9.17
N GLN A 225 7.51 2.11 9.98
CA GLN A 225 7.71 0.70 9.57
C GLN A 225 8.86 0.50 8.57
N PRO A 226 10.10 0.87 8.94
CA PRO A 226 11.25 0.75 8.04
C PRO A 226 11.73 -0.69 7.81
N HIS A 227 11.26 -1.66 8.59
CA HIS A 227 11.85 -2.99 8.69
C HIS A 227 11.12 -4.06 7.87
N ASP A 228 9.95 -3.77 7.32
CA ASP A 228 9.27 -4.67 6.41
C ASP A 228 9.73 -4.46 4.94
N PRO A 229 9.39 -5.35 4.01
CA PRO A 229 9.82 -5.24 2.61
C PRO A 229 9.45 -3.92 1.94
N PHE A 230 8.25 -3.37 2.22
CA PHE A 230 7.82 -2.08 1.66
C PHE A 230 8.62 -0.91 2.26
N GLY A 231 8.84 -0.92 3.56
CA GLY A 231 9.64 0.09 4.25
C GLY A 231 11.10 0.09 3.80
N ILE A 232 11.67 -1.08 3.51
CA ILE A 232 13.03 -1.20 2.92
C ILE A 232 13.06 -0.55 1.53
N VAL A 233 12.11 -0.85 0.65
CA VAL A 233 12.01 -0.24 -0.69
C VAL A 233 11.80 1.27 -0.60
N MET A 234 10.95 1.73 0.31
CA MET A 234 10.73 3.15 0.59
C MET A 234 12.04 3.85 0.96
N GLN A 235 12.79 3.33 1.92
CA GLN A 235 14.08 3.90 2.33
C GLN A 235 15.10 3.92 1.20
N GLN A 236 15.23 2.81 0.46
CA GLN A 236 16.12 2.73 -0.70
C GLN A 236 15.81 3.79 -1.75
N HIS A 237 14.52 4.08 -1.97
CA HIS A 237 14.10 5.15 -2.88
C HIS A 237 14.57 6.53 -2.41
N PHE A 238 14.33 6.88 -1.14
CA PHE A 238 14.77 8.17 -0.59
C PHE A 238 16.30 8.32 -0.53
N ILE A 239 17.03 7.23 -0.28
CA ILE A 239 18.49 7.23 -0.37
C ILE A 239 18.96 7.55 -1.81
N LYS A 240 18.35 6.92 -2.83
CA LYS A 240 18.66 7.19 -4.25
C LYS A 240 18.38 8.64 -4.65
N LEU A 241 17.39 9.29 -4.01
CA LEU A 241 17.08 10.70 -4.23
C LEU A 241 17.95 11.67 -3.41
N ASN A 242 18.97 11.19 -2.69
CA ASN A 242 19.79 11.94 -1.75
C ASN A 242 18.98 12.70 -0.67
N SER A 243 17.80 12.19 -0.31
CA SER A 243 16.93 12.72 0.75
C SER A 243 16.57 11.62 1.76
N PRO A 244 17.56 11.04 2.49
CA PRO A 244 17.32 9.91 3.37
C PRO A 244 16.37 10.27 4.51
N LEU A 245 15.59 9.28 4.95
CA LEU A 245 14.68 9.40 6.09
C LEU A 245 15.50 9.20 7.39
N ASN A 246 16.03 10.27 7.95
CA ASN A 246 17.02 10.20 9.03
C ASN A 246 16.43 9.72 10.37
N ALA A 247 15.16 10.01 10.65
CA ALA A 247 14.52 9.69 11.93
C ALA A 247 13.85 8.31 11.95
N ILE A 248 13.62 7.68 10.78
CA ILE A 248 12.74 6.50 10.65
C ILE A 248 13.24 5.27 11.42
N GLN A 249 14.55 5.06 11.54
CA GLN A 249 15.10 3.93 12.27
C GLN A 249 14.89 4.07 13.78
N THR A 250 15.02 5.28 14.31
CA THR A 250 14.82 5.59 15.72
C THR A 250 13.34 5.56 16.07
N TYR A 251 12.52 6.23 15.28
CA TYR A 251 11.07 6.37 15.48
C TYR A 251 10.31 5.52 14.46
N SER A 252 10.45 4.19 14.57
CA SER A 252 9.99 3.24 13.58
C SER A 252 8.51 2.87 13.68
N THR A 253 7.81 3.22 14.77
CA THR A 253 6.38 2.91 15.00
C THR A 253 5.61 4.14 15.48
N MET A 254 4.28 4.07 15.47
CA MET A 254 3.39 5.12 15.98
C MET A 254 3.66 5.39 17.48
N GLU A 255 3.84 4.33 18.27
CA GLU A 255 4.10 4.41 19.71
C GLU A 255 5.42 5.12 19.98
N LYS A 256 6.47 4.81 19.19
CA LYS A 256 7.76 5.50 19.31
C LYS A 256 7.67 6.98 18.93
N HIS A 257 6.86 7.33 17.92
CA HIS A 257 6.59 8.73 17.60
C HIS A 257 5.85 9.44 18.73
N CYS A 258 4.81 8.84 19.29
CA CYS A 258 4.12 9.41 20.46
C CYS A 258 5.07 9.59 21.64
N ALA A 259 5.83 8.55 21.98
CA ALA A 259 6.82 8.61 23.06
C ALA A 259 7.88 9.70 22.82
N ARG A 260 8.31 9.92 21.55
CA ARG A 260 9.22 10.99 21.16
C ARG A 260 8.76 12.36 21.67
N TYR A 261 7.51 12.73 21.38
CA TYR A 261 6.97 14.04 21.77
C TYR A 261 6.86 14.19 23.27
N VAL A 262 6.36 13.18 23.97
CA VAL A 262 6.28 13.19 25.45
C VAL A 262 7.67 13.32 26.07
N GLN A 263 8.68 12.60 25.57
CA GLN A 263 10.07 12.70 26.03
C GLN A 263 10.67 14.09 25.78
N GLN A 264 10.21 14.80 24.75
CA GLN A 264 10.62 16.17 24.43
C GLN A 264 9.82 17.24 25.17
N GLY A 265 8.95 16.86 26.11
CA GLY A 265 8.28 17.76 27.05
C GLY A 265 6.85 18.14 26.68
N TRP A 266 6.22 17.50 25.71
CA TRP A 266 4.80 17.63 25.42
C TRP A 266 3.94 16.88 26.44
N GLN A 267 2.78 17.45 26.81
CA GLN A 267 1.92 16.89 27.88
C GLN A 267 1.24 15.59 27.44
N ASP A 268 0.84 15.51 26.18
CA ASP A 268 0.19 14.34 25.60
C ASP A 268 0.52 14.21 24.11
N SER A 269 0.36 13.01 23.56
CA SER A 269 0.58 12.74 22.14
C SER A 269 -0.26 11.56 21.68
N SER A 270 -0.74 11.64 20.45
CA SER A 270 -1.53 10.59 19.78
C SER A 270 -1.14 10.45 18.32
N ALA A 271 -1.31 9.27 17.76
CA ALA A 271 -0.99 9.02 16.36
C ALA A 271 -2.06 8.16 15.69
N ILE A 272 -2.21 8.34 14.38
CA ILE A 272 -3.09 7.56 13.52
C ILE A 272 -2.40 7.28 12.19
N ASN A 273 -2.40 6.03 11.71
CA ASN A 273 -1.95 5.75 10.36
C ASN A 273 -3.05 6.06 9.33
N MET A 274 -2.67 6.14 8.06
CA MET A 274 -3.61 6.53 7.01
C MET A 274 -4.68 5.48 6.71
N TYR A 275 -4.43 4.19 7.02
CA TYR A 275 -5.47 3.17 6.92
C TYR A 275 -6.54 3.34 8.01
N GLN A 276 -6.13 3.58 9.24
CA GLN A 276 -7.07 3.88 10.34
C GLN A 276 -7.87 5.15 10.03
N TYR A 277 -7.18 6.20 9.55
CA TYR A 277 -7.87 7.43 9.15
C TYR A 277 -8.92 7.16 8.06
N TYR A 278 -8.56 6.44 6.99
CA TYR A 278 -9.46 6.11 5.89
C TYR A 278 -10.66 5.25 6.33
N SER A 279 -10.41 4.22 7.14
CA SER A 279 -11.43 3.25 7.52
C SER A 279 -12.34 3.68 8.68
N GLN A 280 -11.83 4.51 9.62
CA GLN A 280 -12.52 4.83 10.88
C GLN A 280 -12.89 6.31 11.03
N VAL A 281 -12.14 7.23 10.41
CA VAL A 281 -12.36 8.68 10.57
C VAL A 281 -13.06 9.28 9.36
N LEU A 282 -12.62 8.91 8.15
CA LEU A 282 -13.25 9.39 6.93
C LEU A 282 -14.67 8.86 6.83
N THR A 283 -15.63 9.74 6.55
CA THR A 283 -17.05 9.36 6.45
C THR A 283 -17.32 8.39 5.30
N GLY A 284 -18.34 7.57 5.40
CA GLY A 284 -18.75 6.66 4.32
C GLY A 284 -19.03 7.39 3.02
N GLU A 285 -19.76 8.50 3.10
CA GLU A 285 -20.10 9.34 1.94
C GLU A 285 -18.84 9.86 1.21
N GLU A 286 -17.84 10.32 1.98
CA GLU A 286 -16.59 10.83 1.40
C GLU A 286 -15.76 9.70 0.78
N ARG A 287 -15.74 8.50 1.39
CA ARG A 287 -15.09 7.32 0.79
C ARG A 287 -15.74 6.94 -0.54
N GLU A 288 -17.07 6.82 -0.57
CA GLU A 288 -17.82 6.51 -1.79
C GLU A 288 -17.59 7.56 -2.88
N ARG A 289 -17.61 8.84 -2.51
CA ARG A 289 -17.30 9.94 -3.44
C ARG A 289 -15.93 9.79 -4.07
N VAL A 290 -14.90 9.53 -3.26
CA VAL A 290 -13.51 9.39 -3.71
C VAL A 290 -13.29 8.12 -4.54
N GLU A 291 -13.92 7.02 -4.14
CA GLU A 291 -13.83 5.76 -4.86
C GLU A 291 -14.48 5.81 -6.24
N ALA A 292 -15.47 6.69 -6.43
CA ALA A 292 -16.12 6.91 -7.71
C ALA A 292 -15.33 7.79 -8.71
N ILE A 293 -14.28 8.50 -8.28
CA ILE A 293 -13.52 9.42 -9.15
C ILE A 293 -12.72 8.68 -10.21
N GLU A 294 -12.03 7.61 -9.83
CA GLU A 294 -11.19 6.81 -10.74
C GLU A 294 -11.35 5.32 -10.45
N LEU A 295 -11.35 4.50 -11.50
CA LEU A 295 -11.29 3.04 -11.36
C LEU A 295 -9.99 2.65 -10.67
N PHE A 296 -10.10 1.78 -9.66
CA PHE A 296 -8.98 1.44 -8.78
C PHE A 296 -8.97 -0.05 -8.42
N ASP A 297 -7.79 -0.67 -8.45
CA ASP A 297 -7.59 -2.03 -7.96
C ASP A 297 -6.15 -2.33 -7.48
N GLU A 298 -5.35 -1.30 -7.24
CA GLU A 298 -4.02 -1.39 -6.62
C GLU A 298 -4.15 -1.40 -5.09
N PHE A 299 -4.95 -2.34 -4.55
CA PHE A 299 -5.31 -2.37 -3.11
C PHE A 299 -4.13 -2.70 -2.22
N GLU A 300 -3.25 -3.60 -2.66
CA GLU A 300 -2.08 -4.03 -1.91
C GLU A 300 -1.15 -2.84 -1.66
N GLU A 301 -0.84 -2.13 -2.71
CA GLU A 301 0.04 -0.96 -2.69
C GLU A 301 -0.57 0.20 -1.92
N TRP A 302 -1.90 0.38 -2.05
CA TRP A 302 -2.66 1.37 -1.30
C TRP A 302 -2.62 1.12 0.20
N HIS A 303 -2.91 -0.10 0.63
CA HIS A 303 -2.90 -0.48 2.03
C HIS A 303 -1.49 -0.42 2.63
N LEU A 304 -0.48 -0.92 1.91
CA LEU A 304 0.92 -0.80 2.32
C LEU A 304 1.33 0.66 2.48
N LYS A 305 1.03 1.52 1.51
CA LYS A 305 1.26 2.96 1.64
C LYS A 305 0.56 3.53 2.88
N CYS A 306 -0.71 3.18 3.11
CA CYS A 306 -1.49 3.74 4.20
C CYS A 306 -0.97 3.37 5.59
N VAL A 307 -0.42 2.17 5.77
CA VAL A 307 0.16 1.77 7.07
C VAL A 307 1.58 2.29 7.30
N HIS A 308 2.27 2.73 6.23
CA HIS A 308 3.62 3.31 6.34
C HIS A 308 3.65 4.82 6.54
N TYR A 309 2.49 5.46 6.62
CA TYR A 309 2.38 6.89 6.89
C TYR A 309 1.43 7.18 8.04
N VAL A 310 1.85 8.10 8.91
CA VAL A 310 1.12 8.46 10.13
C VAL A 310 0.94 9.97 10.24
N VAL A 311 -0.17 10.39 10.85
CA VAL A 311 -0.31 11.70 11.45
C VAL A 311 -0.06 11.54 12.94
N VAL A 312 0.84 12.36 13.47
CA VAL A 312 1.12 12.45 14.91
C VAL A 312 0.71 13.84 15.39
N ALA A 313 -0.02 13.88 16.50
CA ALA A 313 -0.43 15.11 17.16
C ALA A 313 0.11 15.11 18.60
N ALA A 314 0.76 16.20 18.99
CA ALA A 314 1.22 16.42 20.36
C ALA A 314 0.62 17.72 20.92
N PHE A 315 0.29 17.73 22.20
CA PHE A 315 -0.58 18.74 22.78
C PHE A 315 0.04 19.33 24.06
N ASN A 316 -0.13 20.66 24.21
CA ASN A 316 0.17 21.41 25.43
C ASN A 316 -0.98 22.36 25.77
N GLY A 317 -1.14 22.66 27.04
CA GLY A 317 -2.05 23.68 27.60
C GLY A 317 -3.51 23.48 27.12
N ASP A 318 -4.11 24.53 26.59
CA ASP A 318 -5.50 24.49 26.09
C ASP A 318 -5.73 23.49 24.96
N CYS A 319 -4.70 23.21 24.15
CA CYS A 319 -4.77 22.17 23.14
C CYS A 319 -4.83 20.77 23.78
N ALA A 320 -4.14 20.54 24.90
CA ALA A 320 -4.24 19.29 25.63
C ALA A 320 -5.62 19.12 26.29
N VAL A 321 -6.18 20.18 26.86
CA VAL A 321 -7.55 20.19 27.40
C VAL A 321 -8.60 19.91 26.30
N SER A 322 -8.33 20.34 25.09
CA SER A 322 -9.24 20.20 23.94
C SER A 322 -8.92 18.98 23.05
N ARG A 323 -8.05 18.07 23.48
CA ARG A 323 -7.50 16.97 22.69
C ARG A 323 -8.58 16.19 21.92
N ASP A 324 -9.66 15.79 22.58
CA ASP A 324 -10.72 14.97 21.97
C ASP A 324 -11.50 15.68 20.85
N LYS A 325 -11.46 17.03 20.83
CA LYS A 325 -12.02 17.84 19.74
C LYS A 325 -11.04 18.03 18.60
N LEU A 326 -9.74 18.02 18.89
CA LEU A 326 -8.68 18.32 17.94
C LEU A 326 -8.22 17.10 17.16
N PHE A 327 -8.20 15.93 17.79
CA PHE A 327 -7.70 14.71 17.18
C PHE A 327 -8.64 13.54 17.46
N PRO A 328 -8.87 12.64 16.49
CA PRO A 328 -9.76 11.52 16.70
C PRO A 328 -9.22 10.59 17.79
N ASP A 329 -10.08 10.25 18.76
CA ASP A 329 -9.81 9.14 19.67
C ASP A 329 -10.15 7.85 18.93
N ILE A 330 -9.13 7.24 18.38
CA ILE A 330 -9.27 5.91 17.79
C ILE A 330 -8.93 4.96 18.93
N ASN A 331 -9.96 4.28 19.42
CA ASN A 331 -9.73 3.06 20.17
C ASN A 331 -8.81 2.21 19.31
N SER A 332 -7.54 2.11 19.71
CA SER A 332 -6.63 1.11 19.12
C SER A 332 -7.44 -0.16 19.01
N PRO A 333 -7.49 -0.82 17.82
CA PRO A 333 -8.18 -2.10 17.72
C PRO A 333 -7.72 -2.87 18.96
N ALA A 334 -8.69 -3.27 19.78
CA ALA A 334 -8.40 -3.89 21.06
C ALA A 334 -7.22 -4.82 20.81
N LYS A 335 -6.13 -4.64 21.55
CA LYS A 335 -4.95 -5.47 21.44
C LYS A 335 -5.48 -6.89 21.34
N VAL A 336 -5.55 -7.43 20.12
CA VAL A 336 -5.91 -8.83 19.94
C VAL A 336 -4.77 -9.53 20.63
N GLY A 337 -5.05 -9.89 21.90
CA GLY A 337 -4.26 -10.66 22.82
C GLY A 337 -2.74 -10.58 22.60
N ASP A 338 -2.13 -9.47 23.00
CA ASP A 338 -0.67 -9.38 23.17
C ASP A 338 -0.27 -10.00 24.52
N SER A 339 -0.85 -11.17 24.83
CA SER A 339 -0.64 -11.93 26.06
C SER A 339 -0.24 -13.38 25.81
N SER A 340 0.48 -13.63 24.73
CA SER A 340 1.44 -14.71 24.60
C SER A 340 2.61 -14.16 23.79
N GLU A 341 3.83 -14.26 24.29
CA GLU A 341 5.04 -14.22 23.48
C GLU A 341 4.89 -15.36 22.46
N GLU A 342 4.26 -15.07 21.31
CA GLU A 342 4.19 -16.00 20.19
C GLU A 342 5.63 -16.26 19.78
N ILE A 343 6.10 -17.47 20.05
CA ILE A 343 7.43 -17.93 19.59
C ILE A 343 7.33 -17.94 18.07
N ARG A 344 7.76 -16.86 17.44
CA ARG A 344 7.90 -16.74 16.00
C ARG A 344 9.24 -17.34 15.63
N LEU A 345 9.22 -18.51 15.02
CA LEU A 345 10.42 -19.18 14.52
C LEU A 345 10.85 -18.44 13.23
N PRO A 346 12.04 -17.82 13.17
CA PRO A 346 12.53 -17.22 11.95
C PRO A 346 12.97 -18.31 10.97
N LEU A 347 12.30 -18.40 9.81
CA LEU A 347 12.72 -19.25 8.71
C LEU A 347 13.57 -18.47 7.72
N MET A 348 14.60 -19.13 7.15
CA MET A 348 15.45 -18.57 6.11
C MET A 348 14.91 -18.94 4.73
N PRO A 349 14.55 -17.96 3.89
CA PRO A 349 14.22 -18.23 2.49
C PRO A 349 15.50 -18.54 1.70
N SER A 350 15.45 -19.53 0.82
CA SER A 350 16.55 -19.88 -0.08
C SER A 350 16.21 -19.46 -1.51
N PHE A 351 16.98 -18.56 -2.07
CA PHE A 351 16.80 -18.13 -3.46
C PHE A 351 17.23 -19.24 -4.42
N LEU A 352 16.36 -19.59 -5.35
CA LEU A 352 16.60 -20.60 -6.34
C LEU A 352 17.27 -20.00 -7.58
N PRO A 353 18.54 -20.33 -7.88
CA PRO A 353 19.16 -19.91 -9.13
C PRO A 353 18.51 -20.68 -10.30
N LEU A 354 17.91 -19.94 -11.22
CA LEU A 354 17.38 -20.45 -12.47
C LEU A 354 18.28 -20.04 -13.63
N TRP A 355 18.41 -20.93 -14.62
CA TRP A 355 19.10 -20.66 -15.88
C TRP A 355 18.12 -20.53 -17.01
N SER A 356 18.29 -19.49 -17.84
CA SER A 356 17.51 -19.31 -19.06
C SER A 356 18.31 -19.87 -20.25
N ASP A 357 17.68 -20.69 -21.07
CA ASP A 357 18.27 -21.19 -22.31
C ASP A 357 18.29 -20.15 -23.45
N LEU A 358 17.57 -19.03 -23.27
CA LEU A 358 17.54 -17.93 -24.21
C LEU A 358 18.45 -16.80 -23.71
N GLN A 359 19.27 -16.24 -24.58
CA GLN A 359 20.13 -15.08 -24.30
C GLN A 359 19.38 -13.80 -23.91
N SER A 360 18.04 -13.83 -23.89
CA SER A 360 17.18 -12.78 -23.42
C SER A 360 16.71 -13.11 -22.00
N SER A 361 16.98 -12.22 -21.09
CA SER A 361 16.56 -12.04 -19.70
C SER A 361 15.16 -12.57 -19.33
N THR A 362 14.89 -13.87 -19.46
CA THR A 362 13.64 -14.49 -19.01
C THR A 362 13.62 -14.60 -17.50
N CYS A 363 13.66 -13.47 -16.86
CA CYS A 363 13.54 -13.35 -15.42
C CYS A 363 12.06 -13.48 -15.05
N LEU A 364 11.74 -14.27 -14.04
CA LEU A 364 10.38 -14.39 -13.48
C LEU A 364 10.02 -13.21 -12.58
N LYS A 365 10.49 -12.01 -12.93
CA LYS A 365 10.16 -10.76 -12.23
C LYS A 365 8.77 -10.31 -12.64
N GLN A 366 7.77 -10.84 -11.98
CA GLN A 366 6.36 -10.55 -12.28
C GLN A 366 5.46 -10.75 -11.07
N PHE A 367 4.29 -10.13 -11.09
CA PHE A 367 3.24 -10.30 -10.10
C PHE A 367 1.87 -10.45 -10.74
N SER A 368 0.87 -10.92 -9.99
CA SER A 368 -0.51 -11.16 -10.47
C SER A 368 -0.58 -12.07 -11.71
N HIS A 369 0.42 -12.92 -11.89
CA HIS A 369 0.42 -14.02 -12.82
C HIS A 369 -0.33 -15.23 -12.25
N ALA A 370 -0.63 -16.19 -13.09
CA ALA A 370 -1.10 -17.50 -12.66
C ALA A 370 -0.02 -18.56 -12.89
N SER A 371 0.06 -19.58 -12.03
CA SER A 371 0.93 -20.71 -12.25
C SER A 371 0.29 -22.03 -11.80
N ALA A 372 0.65 -23.11 -12.48
CA ALA A 372 0.18 -24.45 -12.15
C ALA A 372 1.28 -25.49 -12.43
N GLN A 373 1.37 -26.51 -11.59
CA GLN A 373 2.25 -27.66 -11.83
C GLN A 373 1.73 -28.45 -13.04
N VAL A 374 2.64 -28.84 -13.92
CA VAL A 374 2.29 -29.70 -15.07
C VAL A 374 2.07 -31.11 -14.57
N PRO A 375 0.88 -31.71 -14.75
CA PRO A 375 0.57 -33.03 -14.22
C PRO A 375 1.57 -34.09 -14.62
N GLY A 376 2.00 -34.92 -13.67
CA GLY A 376 2.97 -36.01 -13.90
C GLY A 376 4.41 -35.58 -14.15
N THR A 377 4.75 -34.31 -13.97
CA THR A 377 6.11 -33.78 -14.15
C THR A 377 6.55 -32.92 -12.98
N ASP A 378 7.85 -32.59 -12.95
CA ASP A 378 8.42 -31.61 -12.01
C ASP A 378 8.55 -30.22 -12.65
N SER A 379 7.60 -29.88 -13.53
CA SER A 379 7.60 -28.59 -14.22
C SER A 379 6.42 -27.72 -13.81
N ILE A 380 6.62 -26.40 -13.85
CA ILE A 380 5.60 -25.41 -13.51
C ILE A 380 5.35 -24.51 -14.71
N LEU A 381 4.09 -24.44 -15.13
CA LEU A 381 3.63 -23.50 -16.14
C LEU A 381 3.27 -22.18 -15.49
N VAL A 382 3.79 -21.07 -16.03
CA VAL A 382 3.55 -19.69 -15.56
C VAL A 382 2.95 -18.88 -16.68
N ALA A 383 1.87 -18.14 -16.41
CA ALA A 383 1.09 -17.44 -17.42
C ALA A 383 0.81 -15.98 -17.04
N GLY A 384 1.07 -15.04 -17.95
CA GLY A 384 0.67 -13.64 -17.86
C GLY A 384 1.23 -12.88 -16.66
N GLY A 385 0.43 -11.98 -16.09
CA GLY A 385 0.82 -11.08 -15.02
C GLY A 385 1.34 -9.73 -15.52
N PHE A 386 1.94 -8.96 -14.59
CA PHE A 386 2.64 -7.72 -14.87
C PHE A 386 4.10 -7.88 -14.45
N GLY A 387 5.03 -7.51 -15.30
CA GLY A 387 6.44 -7.74 -14.98
C GLY A 387 7.40 -7.00 -15.90
N ASP A 388 8.67 -7.35 -15.77
CA ASP A 388 9.75 -6.83 -16.59
C ASP A 388 9.89 -7.64 -17.87
N HIS A 389 9.79 -6.96 -19.02
CA HIS A 389 10.14 -7.49 -20.32
C HIS A 389 11.18 -6.58 -20.98
N ASN A 390 12.43 -7.04 -21.04
CA ASN A 390 13.56 -6.30 -21.62
C ASN A 390 13.76 -4.88 -21.03
N GLY A 391 13.60 -4.73 -19.72
CA GLY A 391 13.74 -3.44 -19.02
C GLY A 391 12.52 -2.54 -19.09
N CYS A 392 11.43 -2.99 -19.73
CA CYS A 392 10.15 -2.31 -19.75
C CYS A 392 9.13 -3.04 -18.89
N HIS A 393 8.46 -2.33 -17.98
CA HIS A 393 7.39 -2.90 -17.17
C HIS A 393 6.07 -2.88 -17.95
N GLY A 394 5.40 -4.02 -18.01
CA GLY A 394 4.14 -4.18 -18.73
C GLY A 394 3.40 -5.45 -18.40
N ARG A 395 2.21 -5.59 -18.98
CA ARG A 395 1.46 -6.85 -18.91
C ARG A 395 2.08 -7.86 -19.83
N LEU A 396 2.23 -9.07 -19.33
CA LEU A 396 2.87 -10.18 -20.03
C LEU A 396 1.79 -11.02 -20.73
N ASP A 397 2.08 -11.46 -21.93
CA ASP A 397 1.26 -12.40 -22.73
C ASP A 397 1.96 -13.73 -22.92
N GLU A 398 3.17 -13.88 -22.38
CA GLU A 398 3.99 -15.08 -22.49
C GLU A 398 3.52 -16.17 -21.53
N LEU A 399 3.61 -17.41 -22.03
CA LEU A 399 3.60 -18.63 -21.24
C LEU A 399 5.03 -19.09 -21.05
N ARG A 400 5.43 -19.40 -19.82
CA ARG A 400 6.78 -19.85 -19.48
C ARG A 400 6.71 -21.17 -18.74
N LEU A 401 7.65 -22.06 -19.04
CA LEU A 401 7.82 -23.32 -18.32
C LEU A 401 9.07 -23.24 -17.46
N ILE A 402 8.93 -23.65 -16.21
CA ILE A 402 10.03 -23.84 -15.26
C ILE A 402 10.21 -25.35 -15.10
N ASP A 403 11.36 -25.87 -15.49
CA ASP A 403 11.78 -27.24 -15.16
C ASP A 403 12.57 -27.23 -13.85
N MET A 404 12.00 -27.79 -12.82
CA MET A 404 12.60 -27.75 -11.48
C MET A 404 13.78 -28.71 -11.35
N ALA A 405 13.79 -29.81 -12.11
CA ALA A 405 14.88 -30.77 -12.08
C ALA A 405 16.17 -30.20 -12.68
N THR A 406 16.05 -29.52 -13.82
CA THR A 406 17.18 -28.91 -14.52
C THR A 406 17.39 -27.43 -14.16
N ARG A 407 16.46 -26.82 -13.41
CA ARG A 407 16.41 -25.39 -13.05
C ARG A 407 16.40 -24.45 -14.25
N LYS A 408 15.82 -24.91 -15.35
CA LYS A 408 15.68 -24.13 -16.59
C LYS A 408 14.34 -23.42 -16.65
N VAL A 409 14.33 -22.24 -17.25
CA VAL A 409 13.13 -21.48 -17.56
C VAL A 409 13.15 -21.08 -19.03
N GLY A 410 12.03 -21.29 -19.72
CA GLY A 410 11.92 -20.93 -21.14
C GLY A 410 10.50 -20.51 -21.51
N ALA A 411 10.40 -19.68 -22.56
CA ALA A 411 9.12 -19.25 -23.11
C ALA A 411 8.56 -20.31 -24.05
N LEU A 412 7.25 -20.56 -23.97
CA LEU A 412 6.54 -21.48 -24.84
C LEU A 412 6.03 -20.73 -26.08
N CYS A 413 6.06 -21.41 -27.22
CA CYS A 413 5.49 -20.90 -28.46
C CYS A 413 4.08 -21.46 -28.67
N PRO A 414 3.15 -20.66 -29.21
CA PRO A 414 1.88 -21.21 -29.69
C PRO A 414 2.11 -22.13 -30.89
N LYS A 415 1.37 -23.22 -30.96
CA LYS A 415 1.34 -24.09 -32.14
C LYS A 415 0.98 -23.25 -33.36
N SER A 416 1.59 -23.57 -34.52
CA SER A 416 1.35 -22.82 -35.75
C SER A 416 -0.16 -22.62 -36.02
N GLY A 417 -0.57 -21.36 -36.17
CA GLY A 417 -1.96 -20.97 -36.37
C GLY A 417 -2.82 -20.90 -35.08
N ALA A 418 -2.28 -21.22 -33.91
CA ALA A 418 -3.01 -21.06 -32.66
C ALA A 418 -2.99 -19.61 -32.15
N ALA A 419 -4.06 -19.21 -31.45
CA ALA A 419 -4.13 -17.90 -30.78
C ALA A 419 -3.16 -17.85 -29.59
N SER A 420 -2.66 -16.65 -29.26
CA SER A 420 -1.99 -16.40 -27.97
C SER A 420 -3.01 -16.17 -26.86
N LEU A 421 -2.61 -16.39 -25.61
CA LEU A 421 -3.46 -16.13 -24.45
C LEU A 421 -3.82 -14.64 -24.31
N GLY A 422 -2.98 -13.77 -24.84
CA GLY A 422 -3.09 -12.32 -24.68
C GLY A 422 -2.64 -11.83 -23.29
N PRO A 423 -2.27 -10.55 -23.19
CA PRO A 423 -1.78 -9.98 -21.94
C PRO A 423 -2.91 -9.89 -20.91
N ARG A 424 -2.72 -10.53 -19.75
CA ARG A 424 -3.70 -10.50 -18.65
C ARG A 424 -3.07 -10.67 -17.29
N MET A 425 -3.76 -10.20 -16.27
CA MET A 425 -3.36 -10.37 -14.87
C MET A 425 -4.58 -10.73 -14.01
N HIS A 426 -4.32 -11.31 -12.83
CA HIS A 426 -5.35 -11.77 -11.87
C HIS A 426 -6.35 -12.79 -12.47
N HIS A 427 -5.94 -13.57 -13.46
CA HIS A 427 -6.66 -14.73 -13.98
C HIS A 427 -6.28 -15.98 -13.20
N THR A 428 -6.98 -17.07 -13.45
CA THR A 428 -6.64 -18.38 -12.92
C THR A 428 -6.12 -19.31 -14.01
N LEU A 429 -5.20 -20.20 -13.64
CA LEU A 429 -4.66 -21.30 -14.43
C LEU A 429 -4.76 -22.55 -13.56
N THR A 430 -5.70 -23.44 -13.87
CA THR A 430 -6.00 -24.64 -13.10
C THR A 430 -5.59 -25.88 -13.87
N ALA A 431 -4.64 -26.65 -13.32
CA ALA A 431 -4.26 -27.92 -13.91
C ALA A 431 -5.38 -28.95 -13.75
N LEU A 432 -5.68 -29.69 -14.82
CA LEU A 432 -6.68 -30.74 -14.84
C LEU A 432 -6.00 -32.12 -14.85
N PRO A 433 -6.65 -33.15 -14.30
CA PRO A 433 -6.06 -34.51 -14.24
C PRO A 433 -5.70 -35.11 -15.59
N ASP A 434 -6.37 -34.69 -16.67
CA ASP A 434 -6.11 -35.13 -18.05
C ASP A 434 -4.90 -34.45 -18.71
N GLY A 435 -4.17 -33.60 -17.98
CA GLY A 435 -2.98 -32.91 -18.46
C GLY A 435 -3.26 -31.58 -19.15
N ARG A 436 -4.52 -31.19 -19.30
CA ARG A 436 -4.90 -29.85 -19.79
C ARG A 436 -4.91 -28.82 -18.65
N PHE A 437 -5.02 -27.55 -19.04
CA PHE A 437 -5.17 -26.46 -18.08
C PHE A 437 -6.41 -25.64 -18.42
N PHE A 438 -7.19 -25.34 -17.41
CA PHE A 438 -8.32 -24.42 -17.52
C PHE A 438 -7.87 -23.00 -17.20
N VAL A 439 -8.13 -22.08 -18.13
CA VAL A 439 -7.80 -20.66 -18.01
C VAL A 439 -9.08 -19.85 -17.96
N PHE A 440 -9.27 -19.06 -16.92
CA PHE A 440 -10.49 -18.26 -16.77
C PHE A 440 -10.20 -16.82 -16.31
N GLY A 441 -10.91 -15.87 -16.91
CA GLY A 441 -11.02 -14.49 -16.45
C GLY A 441 -9.71 -13.71 -16.47
N GLY A 442 -9.55 -12.87 -15.44
CA GLY A 442 -8.49 -11.87 -15.39
C GLY A 442 -8.91 -10.56 -16.04
N ARG A 443 -7.96 -9.65 -16.21
CA ARG A 443 -8.20 -8.33 -16.79
C ARG A 443 -6.99 -7.81 -17.59
N THR A 444 -7.26 -6.99 -18.58
CA THR A 444 -6.24 -6.21 -19.31
C THR A 444 -6.12 -4.78 -18.76
N SER A 445 -7.15 -4.25 -18.12
CA SER A 445 -7.15 -3.00 -17.35
C SER A 445 -8.29 -3.06 -16.32
N PRO A 446 -8.35 -2.15 -15.34
CA PRO A 446 -9.48 -2.10 -14.39
C PRO A 446 -10.85 -1.99 -15.06
N ALA A 447 -10.92 -1.40 -16.27
CA ALA A 447 -12.15 -1.26 -17.05
C ALA A 447 -12.40 -2.40 -18.05
N LYS A 448 -11.47 -3.37 -18.19
CA LYS A 448 -11.54 -4.40 -19.23
C LYS A 448 -11.25 -5.78 -18.64
N PRO A 449 -12.23 -6.40 -17.98
CA PRO A 449 -12.14 -7.81 -17.60
C PRO A 449 -12.10 -8.68 -18.85
N CYS A 450 -11.41 -9.82 -18.75
CA CYS A 450 -11.39 -10.84 -19.79
C CYS A 450 -12.64 -11.70 -19.68
N THR A 451 -13.33 -11.89 -20.80
CA THR A 451 -14.55 -12.70 -20.91
C THR A 451 -14.26 -14.11 -21.44
N ASP A 452 -13.09 -14.29 -22.01
CA ASP A 452 -12.66 -15.52 -22.68
C ASP A 452 -12.24 -16.58 -21.66
N THR A 453 -12.61 -17.82 -21.99
CA THR A 453 -12.28 -19.03 -21.27
C THR A 453 -11.60 -20.00 -22.21
N TYR A 454 -10.54 -20.66 -21.75
CA TYR A 454 -9.78 -21.59 -22.59
C TYR A 454 -9.46 -22.89 -21.86
N LEU A 455 -9.38 -23.98 -22.65
CA LEU A 455 -8.60 -25.15 -22.33
C LEU A 455 -7.25 -25.04 -23.04
N LEU A 456 -6.17 -25.03 -22.26
CA LEU A 456 -4.80 -24.99 -22.76
C LEU A 456 -4.22 -26.40 -22.74
N THR A 457 -3.62 -26.80 -23.85
CA THR A 457 -2.96 -28.11 -24.00
C THR A 457 -1.50 -27.91 -24.39
N LEU A 458 -0.60 -28.62 -23.71
CA LEU A 458 0.81 -28.70 -24.08
C LEU A 458 1.05 -29.89 -25.01
N SER A 459 1.86 -29.71 -26.05
CA SER A 459 2.15 -30.76 -27.04
C SER A 459 3.62 -30.71 -27.48
N GLY A 460 4.22 -31.86 -27.71
CA GLY A 460 5.62 -32.02 -28.14
C GLY A 460 6.45 -32.80 -27.10
N ALA A 461 7.55 -33.39 -27.61
CA ALA A 461 8.46 -34.23 -26.79
C ALA A 461 9.69 -33.45 -26.29
N THR A 462 9.79 -32.16 -26.59
CA THR A 462 10.89 -31.29 -26.12
C THR A 462 10.60 -30.74 -24.75
N TRP A 463 11.63 -30.29 -24.03
CA TRP A 463 11.47 -29.70 -22.71
C TRP A 463 10.69 -28.34 -22.79
N LEU A 464 10.63 -27.70 -23.97
CA LEU A 464 9.74 -26.58 -24.28
C LEU A 464 8.66 -27.04 -25.28
N PRO A 465 7.53 -27.58 -24.80
CA PRO A 465 6.43 -27.96 -25.68
C PRO A 465 5.76 -26.73 -26.31
N GLU A 466 5.11 -26.95 -27.46
CA GLU A 466 4.18 -25.96 -27.99
C GLU A 466 2.86 -26.01 -27.23
N TYR A 467 2.12 -24.89 -27.22
CA TYR A 467 0.80 -24.86 -26.61
C TYR A 467 -0.30 -24.55 -27.63
N SER A 468 -1.50 -25.03 -27.37
CA SER A 468 -2.71 -24.66 -28.09
C SER A 468 -3.81 -24.24 -27.12
N LEU A 469 -4.65 -23.30 -27.55
CA LEU A 469 -5.80 -22.81 -26.81
C LEU A 469 -7.08 -23.22 -27.52
N GLN A 470 -7.94 -23.94 -26.84
CA GLN A 470 -9.29 -24.25 -27.27
C GLN A 470 -10.27 -23.34 -26.52
N PRO A 471 -11.00 -22.43 -27.21
CA PRO A 471 -12.03 -21.64 -26.57
C PRO A 471 -13.13 -22.53 -25.97
N VAL A 472 -13.52 -22.24 -24.74
CA VAL A 472 -14.68 -22.83 -24.08
C VAL A 472 -15.85 -21.89 -24.29
N MET A 473 -16.68 -22.17 -25.28
CA MET A 473 -17.93 -21.42 -25.50
C MET A 473 -18.99 -21.99 -24.59
N PRO A 474 -19.69 -21.17 -23.77
CA PRO A 474 -20.84 -21.67 -23.06
C PRO A 474 -21.87 -22.16 -24.10
N PRO A 475 -22.38 -23.39 -24.00
CA PRO A 475 -23.47 -23.82 -24.88
C PRO A 475 -24.65 -22.89 -24.61
N GLY A 476 -25.17 -22.24 -25.63
CA GLY A 476 -26.25 -21.25 -25.73
C GLY A 476 -27.37 -21.16 -24.66
N THR A 477 -27.04 -21.39 -23.42
CA THR A 477 -27.89 -21.36 -22.24
C THR A 477 -27.38 -20.32 -21.24
N ASP A 478 -28.28 -19.60 -20.65
CA ASP A 478 -28.14 -18.36 -19.91
C ASP A 478 -27.36 -18.41 -18.57
N ALA A 479 -26.72 -19.52 -18.22
CA ALA A 479 -26.07 -19.69 -16.94
C ALA A 479 -24.54 -19.91 -17.12
N ALA A 480 -23.79 -18.82 -17.07
CA ALA A 480 -22.31 -18.86 -16.97
C ALA A 480 -21.84 -17.74 -16.04
N PRO A 481 -20.68 -17.92 -15.35
CA PRO A 481 -20.13 -16.89 -14.49
C PRO A 481 -19.79 -15.63 -15.28
N CYS A 482 -20.06 -14.46 -14.72
CA CYS A 482 -19.68 -13.19 -15.32
C CYS A 482 -18.17 -13.03 -15.43
N ALA A 483 -17.71 -12.14 -16.31
CA ALA A 483 -16.30 -11.76 -16.41
C ALA A 483 -15.81 -11.20 -15.06
N ARG A 484 -14.69 -11.72 -14.59
CA ARG A 484 -14.14 -11.39 -13.27
C ARG A 484 -12.63 -11.57 -13.17
N TRP A 485 -12.04 -10.97 -12.17
CA TRP A 485 -10.63 -11.16 -11.81
C TRP A 485 -10.48 -11.30 -10.30
N ARG A 486 -9.29 -11.73 -9.82
CA ARG A 486 -9.01 -11.97 -8.39
C ARG A 486 -9.95 -13.02 -7.74
N HIS A 487 -10.50 -13.91 -8.54
CA HIS A 487 -11.28 -15.08 -8.13
C HIS A 487 -10.35 -16.28 -7.90
N THR A 488 -10.89 -17.36 -7.39
CA THR A 488 -10.22 -18.66 -7.34
C THR A 488 -10.91 -19.65 -8.26
N ALA A 489 -10.11 -20.58 -8.84
CA ALA A 489 -10.60 -21.72 -9.60
C ALA A 489 -9.81 -22.98 -9.16
N SER A 490 -10.49 -23.99 -8.66
CA SER A 490 -9.91 -25.21 -8.12
C SER A 490 -10.46 -26.43 -8.83
N ALA A 491 -9.58 -27.32 -9.29
CA ALA A 491 -10.00 -28.63 -9.79
C ALA A 491 -10.50 -29.48 -8.62
N VAL A 492 -11.64 -30.14 -8.80
CA VAL A 492 -12.27 -30.99 -7.81
C VAL A 492 -12.91 -32.21 -8.50
N SER A 493 -12.93 -33.35 -7.82
CA SER A 493 -13.63 -34.54 -8.32
C SER A 493 -14.92 -34.75 -7.53
N LEU A 494 -16.06 -34.74 -8.19
CA LEU A 494 -17.36 -34.96 -7.59
C LEU A 494 -18.09 -36.08 -8.29
N GLU A 495 -18.48 -37.12 -7.51
CA GLU A 495 -19.19 -38.28 -8.03
C GLU A 495 -18.48 -38.94 -9.22
N GLY A 496 -17.14 -38.95 -9.21
CA GLY A 496 -16.30 -39.50 -10.28
C GLY A 496 -16.22 -38.62 -11.54
N ARG A 497 -16.68 -37.36 -11.48
CA ARG A 497 -16.57 -36.38 -12.55
C ARG A 497 -15.57 -35.29 -12.19
N GLU A 498 -14.75 -34.93 -13.15
CA GLU A 498 -13.81 -33.82 -13.01
C GLU A 498 -14.53 -32.49 -13.21
N MET A 499 -14.43 -31.62 -12.21
CA MET A 499 -15.05 -30.30 -12.18
C MET A 499 -14.02 -29.22 -11.90
N VAL A 500 -14.33 -27.98 -12.29
CA VAL A 500 -13.64 -26.79 -11.81
C VAL A 500 -14.61 -25.97 -10.96
N CYS A 501 -14.26 -25.74 -9.70
CA CYS A 501 -15.01 -24.87 -8.81
C CYS A 501 -14.45 -23.46 -8.84
N LEU A 502 -15.28 -22.50 -9.25
CA LEU A 502 -14.97 -21.07 -9.32
C LEU A 502 -15.65 -20.36 -8.16
N ILE A 503 -14.92 -19.52 -7.41
CA ILE A 503 -15.46 -18.86 -6.22
C ILE A 503 -15.14 -17.36 -6.27
N GLY A 504 -16.16 -16.52 -6.08
CA GLY A 504 -16.04 -15.08 -5.86
C GLY A 504 -15.25 -14.34 -6.94
N GLY A 505 -14.44 -13.40 -6.52
CA GLY A 505 -13.70 -12.49 -7.39
C GLY A 505 -14.30 -11.11 -7.42
N ARG A 506 -13.86 -10.28 -8.37
CA ARG A 506 -14.33 -8.92 -8.57
C ARG A 506 -14.99 -8.78 -9.92
N GLY A 507 -16.21 -8.25 -9.94
CA GLY A 507 -17.00 -8.01 -11.14
C GLY A 507 -16.61 -6.74 -11.91
N ILE A 508 -17.22 -6.52 -13.06
CA ILE A 508 -16.97 -5.36 -13.93
C ILE A 508 -17.32 -4.02 -13.27
N ASP A 509 -18.29 -4.02 -12.38
CA ASP A 509 -18.71 -2.88 -11.56
C ASP A 509 -17.75 -2.59 -10.41
N GLY A 510 -16.74 -3.42 -10.23
CA GLY A 510 -15.76 -3.31 -9.16
C GLY A 510 -16.21 -3.86 -7.82
N THR A 511 -17.37 -4.52 -7.72
CA THR A 511 -17.85 -5.15 -6.49
C THR A 511 -17.27 -6.54 -6.28
N PRO A 512 -17.03 -6.97 -5.02
CA PRO A 512 -16.73 -8.35 -4.73
C PRO A 512 -17.95 -9.24 -4.96
N LEU A 513 -17.72 -10.45 -5.45
CA LEU A 513 -18.75 -11.44 -5.79
C LEU A 513 -18.91 -12.48 -4.68
N ASP A 514 -20.13 -12.97 -4.46
CA ASP A 514 -20.49 -13.98 -3.48
C ASP A 514 -20.95 -15.32 -4.11
N ASP A 515 -20.84 -15.44 -5.44
CA ASP A 515 -21.27 -16.61 -6.18
C ASP A 515 -20.22 -17.72 -6.21
N THR A 516 -20.70 -18.94 -6.38
CA THR A 516 -19.87 -20.14 -6.54
C THR A 516 -20.41 -20.94 -7.72
N TRP A 517 -19.51 -21.31 -8.64
CA TRP A 517 -19.85 -22.03 -9.85
C TRP A 517 -19.09 -23.33 -9.98
N LEU A 518 -19.73 -24.37 -10.55
CA LEU A 518 -19.07 -25.58 -10.98
C LEU A 518 -19.13 -25.69 -12.50
N MET A 519 -18.00 -26.04 -13.11
CA MET A 519 -17.89 -26.40 -14.51
C MET A 519 -17.57 -27.89 -14.61
N ASP A 520 -18.37 -28.64 -15.32
CA ASP A 520 -18.06 -30.02 -15.72
C ASP A 520 -17.07 -30.02 -16.88
N VAL A 521 -15.88 -30.59 -16.64
CA VAL A 521 -14.77 -30.58 -17.63
C VAL A 521 -15.07 -31.40 -18.87
N GLY A 522 -15.92 -32.43 -18.75
CA GLY A 522 -16.32 -33.30 -19.86
C GLY A 522 -17.36 -32.66 -20.79
N SER A 523 -18.37 -32.04 -20.21
CA SER A 523 -19.48 -31.41 -20.98
C SER A 523 -19.26 -29.90 -21.22
N LEU A 524 -18.33 -29.26 -20.51
CA LEU A 524 -18.06 -27.82 -20.54
C LEU A 524 -19.27 -26.97 -20.15
N THR A 525 -20.15 -27.52 -19.29
CA THR A 525 -21.35 -26.85 -18.79
C THR A 525 -21.15 -26.28 -17.40
N TRP A 526 -21.75 -25.10 -17.16
CA TRP A 526 -21.68 -24.43 -15.87
C TRP A 526 -22.95 -24.66 -15.06
N LYS A 527 -22.79 -24.71 -13.74
CA LYS A 527 -23.87 -24.77 -12.74
C LYS A 527 -23.53 -23.86 -11.58
N GLU A 528 -24.40 -22.93 -11.27
CA GLU A 528 -24.29 -22.13 -10.05
C GLU A 528 -24.68 -22.96 -8.83
N LEU A 529 -23.91 -22.84 -7.75
CA LEU A 529 -24.18 -23.51 -6.49
C LEU A 529 -24.93 -22.58 -5.54
N ASN A 530 -26.07 -23.05 -5.06
CA ASN A 530 -26.86 -22.36 -4.04
C ASN A 530 -26.75 -23.12 -2.71
N PHE A 531 -26.15 -22.48 -1.69
CA PHE A 531 -25.97 -23.05 -0.37
C PHE A 531 -27.26 -22.90 0.46
N LYS A 532 -27.64 -23.96 1.22
CA LYS A 532 -28.94 -24.09 1.85
C LYS A 532 -29.20 -23.16 3.04
N GLU A 533 -28.17 -22.80 3.81
CA GLU A 533 -28.34 -22.18 5.14
C GLU A 533 -27.67 -20.81 5.32
N SER A 534 -26.79 -20.41 4.40
CA SER A 534 -26.08 -19.13 4.49
C SER A 534 -25.58 -18.66 3.12
N ARG A 535 -25.53 -17.36 2.91
CA ARG A 535 -24.83 -16.80 1.76
C ARG A 535 -23.33 -16.84 2.01
N PHE A 536 -22.56 -17.17 1.00
CA PHE A 536 -21.12 -16.99 1.00
C PHE A 536 -20.83 -15.48 1.07
N GLU A 537 -19.90 -15.06 1.94
CA GLU A 537 -19.54 -13.67 2.06
C GLU A 537 -18.73 -13.23 0.83
N ALA A 538 -19.22 -12.20 0.13
CA ALA A 538 -18.60 -11.66 -1.07
C ALA A 538 -17.14 -11.30 -0.85
N ARG A 539 -16.24 -11.80 -1.70
CA ARG A 539 -14.79 -11.57 -1.57
C ARG A 539 -14.01 -11.77 -2.86
N HIS A 540 -12.86 -11.11 -2.92
CA HIS A 540 -11.84 -11.34 -3.94
C HIS A 540 -10.45 -11.46 -3.30
N SER A 541 -9.43 -11.84 -4.08
CA SER A 541 -8.04 -11.99 -3.57
C SER A 541 -7.93 -12.93 -2.36
N HIS A 542 -8.86 -13.86 -2.23
CA HIS A 542 -8.87 -14.95 -1.27
C HIS A 542 -8.17 -16.18 -1.85
N THR A 543 -8.00 -17.21 -1.05
CA THR A 543 -7.57 -18.53 -1.49
C THR A 543 -8.68 -19.55 -1.32
N ALA A 544 -8.72 -20.54 -2.22
CA ALA A 544 -9.58 -21.73 -2.09
C ALA A 544 -8.72 -22.97 -2.36
N THR A 545 -8.55 -23.80 -1.35
CA THR A 545 -7.64 -24.95 -1.37
C THR A 545 -8.42 -26.22 -1.08
N GLN A 546 -8.21 -27.27 -1.87
CA GLN A 546 -8.89 -28.55 -1.68
C GLN A 546 -8.45 -29.23 -0.37
N TRP A 547 -9.43 -29.73 0.40
CA TRP A 547 -9.26 -30.49 1.63
C TRP A 547 -10.10 -31.76 1.58
N GLY A 548 -9.44 -32.91 1.46
CA GLY A 548 -10.12 -34.17 1.16
C GLY A 548 -10.75 -34.18 -0.24
N ASP A 549 -11.75 -35.03 -0.45
CA ASP A 549 -12.30 -35.29 -1.79
C ASP A 549 -13.34 -34.23 -2.22
N SER A 550 -14.14 -33.71 -1.29
CA SER A 550 -15.32 -32.89 -1.60
C SER A 550 -15.34 -31.51 -0.92
N CYS A 551 -14.29 -31.15 -0.19
CA CYS A 551 -14.25 -29.89 0.53
C CYS A 551 -13.23 -28.91 -0.07
N LEU A 552 -13.59 -27.63 -0.06
CA LEU A 552 -12.70 -26.51 -0.30
C LEU A 552 -12.62 -25.64 0.95
N VAL A 553 -11.40 -25.27 1.33
CA VAL A 553 -11.13 -24.32 2.40
C VAL A 553 -10.87 -22.97 1.79
N VAL A 554 -11.76 -22.01 2.04
CA VAL A 554 -11.65 -20.64 1.58
C VAL A 554 -11.13 -19.77 2.73
N ALA A 555 -10.01 -19.07 2.52
CA ALA A 555 -9.37 -18.26 3.56
C ALA A 555 -9.17 -16.82 3.13
N GLY A 556 -9.47 -15.89 4.04
CA GLY A 556 -9.22 -14.47 3.88
C GLY A 556 -9.92 -13.82 2.69
N GLY A 557 -9.26 -12.86 2.09
CA GLY A 557 -9.75 -12.06 0.96
C GLY A 557 -10.10 -10.63 1.35
N LEU A 558 -10.57 -9.87 0.36
CA LEU A 558 -11.02 -8.51 0.49
C LEU A 558 -12.54 -8.45 0.20
N GLY A 559 -13.30 -8.01 1.18
CA GLY A 559 -14.76 -7.89 1.10
C GLY A 559 -15.21 -6.50 0.64
N HIS A 560 -16.48 -6.18 0.88
CA HIS A 560 -17.05 -4.86 0.60
C HIS A 560 -16.29 -3.75 1.34
N GLY A 561 -16.22 -2.56 0.74
CA GLY A 561 -15.53 -1.40 1.32
C GLY A 561 -14.03 -1.63 1.54
N CYS A 562 -13.39 -2.49 0.74
CA CYS A 562 -11.97 -2.85 0.84
C CYS A 562 -11.58 -3.38 2.22
N THR A 563 -12.49 -4.10 2.89
CA THR A 563 -12.27 -4.67 4.24
C THR A 563 -11.56 -6.02 4.13
N PRO A 564 -10.36 -6.18 4.72
CA PRO A 564 -9.69 -7.46 4.78
C PRO A 564 -10.43 -8.44 5.70
N LEU A 565 -10.56 -9.69 5.23
CA LEU A 565 -11.31 -10.73 5.93
C LEU A 565 -10.35 -11.68 6.68
N SER A 566 -10.78 -12.11 7.87
CA SER A 566 -10.10 -13.11 8.70
C SER A 566 -10.80 -14.47 8.70
N SER A 567 -11.92 -14.60 8.00
CA SER A 567 -12.73 -15.82 8.02
C SER A 567 -12.07 -16.96 7.24
N ILE A 568 -12.14 -18.16 7.80
CA ILE A 568 -11.91 -19.43 7.09
C ILE A 568 -13.26 -20.12 6.98
N VAL A 569 -13.63 -20.47 5.75
CA VAL A 569 -14.91 -21.14 5.45
C VAL A 569 -14.61 -22.46 4.74
N VAL A 570 -15.12 -23.55 5.28
CA VAL A 570 -15.10 -24.86 4.64
C VAL A 570 -16.37 -25.01 3.82
N ILE A 571 -16.22 -25.19 2.53
CA ILE A 571 -17.30 -25.45 1.58
C ILE A 571 -17.31 -26.95 1.30
N ASN A 572 -18.38 -27.64 1.68
CA ASN A 572 -18.61 -29.02 1.25
C ASN A 572 -19.46 -29.00 -0.03
N LEU A 573 -18.85 -29.41 -1.14
CA LEU A 573 -19.49 -29.38 -2.46
C LEU A 573 -20.52 -30.49 -2.69
N GLN A 574 -20.46 -31.56 -1.92
CA GLN A 574 -21.41 -32.68 -2.02
C GLN A 574 -22.70 -32.39 -1.23
N SER A 575 -22.58 -31.89 0.00
CA SER A 575 -23.72 -31.53 0.83
C SER A 575 -24.26 -30.13 0.56
N LEU A 576 -23.53 -29.29 -0.19
CA LEU A 576 -23.79 -27.87 -0.41
C LEU A 576 -23.94 -27.08 0.90
N SER A 577 -23.01 -27.34 1.84
CA SER A 577 -22.96 -26.67 3.14
C SER A 577 -21.73 -25.78 3.29
N LEU A 578 -21.89 -24.71 4.07
CA LEU A 578 -20.83 -23.78 4.45
C LEU A 578 -20.59 -23.91 5.96
N GLN A 579 -19.36 -24.11 6.37
CA GLN A 579 -18.99 -24.14 7.77
C GLN A 579 -17.86 -23.15 8.04
N LYS A 580 -18.08 -22.19 8.93
CA LYS A 580 -17.02 -21.27 9.38
C LYS A 580 -16.16 -21.99 10.42
N LEU A 581 -14.86 -21.99 10.21
CA LEU A 581 -13.87 -22.48 11.17
C LEU A 581 -13.58 -21.39 12.22
N ASN A 582 -13.74 -21.73 13.48
CA ASN A 582 -13.32 -20.85 14.58
C ASN A 582 -11.85 -21.11 14.89
N THR A 583 -11.04 -20.06 14.94
CA THR A 583 -9.61 -20.15 15.22
C THR A 583 -9.27 -19.56 16.59
N SER A 584 -8.24 -20.11 17.21
CA SER A 584 -7.68 -19.62 18.47
C SER A 584 -6.13 -19.62 18.41
N PRO A 585 -5.49 -18.45 18.49
CA PRO A 585 -6.09 -17.10 18.46
C PRO A 585 -6.88 -16.81 17.18
N SER A 586 -7.68 -15.74 17.18
CA SER A 586 -8.39 -15.32 15.97
C SER A 586 -7.41 -15.05 14.83
N LEU A 587 -7.71 -15.57 13.64
CA LEU A 587 -6.86 -15.37 12.47
C LEU A 587 -6.73 -13.87 12.13
N SER A 588 -5.51 -13.44 11.92
CA SER A 588 -5.23 -12.10 11.41
C SER A 588 -5.76 -11.96 9.98
N PRO A 589 -6.57 -10.90 9.67
CA PRO A 589 -7.14 -10.74 8.33
C PRO A 589 -6.05 -10.57 7.29
N ARG A 590 -6.28 -11.11 6.08
CA ARG A 590 -5.33 -11.00 4.95
C ARG A 590 -5.96 -11.25 3.60
N TYR A 591 -5.33 -10.73 2.55
CA TYR A 591 -5.71 -10.98 1.17
C TYR A 591 -4.47 -10.97 0.26
N SER A 592 -4.61 -11.46 -0.99
CA SER A 592 -3.49 -11.61 -1.96
C SER A 592 -2.34 -12.48 -1.45
N HIS A 593 -2.66 -13.41 -0.56
CA HIS A 593 -1.81 -14.50 -0.10
C HIS A 593 -2.01 -15.75 -0.98
N THR A 594 -1.16 -16.75 -0.79
CA THR A 594 -1.38 -18.10 -1.33
C THR A 594 -1.59 -19.09 -0.18
N ALA A 595 -2.14 -20.28 -0.48
CA ALA A 595 -2.46 -21.27 0.55
C ALA A 595 -2.18 -22.68 0.06
N HIS A 596 -1.74 -23.53 0.99
CA HIS A 596 -1.55 -24.96 0.81
C HIS A 596 -2.15 -25.73 1.99
N ILE A 597 -2.65 -26.94 1.75
CA ILE A 597 -3.04 -27.85 2.81
C ILE A 597 -2.08 -29.03 2.79
N VAL A 598 -1.42 -29.26 3.92
CA VAL A 598 -0.51 -30.37 4.15
C VAL A 598 -1.06 -31.15 5.34
N HIS A 599 -1.55 -32.38 5.11
CA HIS A 599 -2.38 -33.14 6.05
C HIS A 599 -3.63 -32.29 6.41
N ASP A 600 -3.84 -31.97 7.67
CA ASP A 600 -4.94 -31.14 8.14
C ASP A 600 -4.49 -29.72 8.51
N GLN A 601 -3.34 -29.27 8.01
CA GLN A 601 -2.79 -27.94 8.28
C GLN A 601 -2.90 -27.06 7.05
N LEU A 602 -3.61 -25.95 7.18
CA LEU A 602 -3.70 -24.89 6.20
C LEU A 602 -2.52 -23.94 6.41
N ILE A 603 -1.68 -23.82 5.41
CA ILE A 603 -0.51 -22.94 5.42
C ILE A 603 -0.80 -21.74 4.52
N LEU A 604 -0.91 -20.56 5.11
CA LEU A 604 -1.09 -19.29 4.42
C LEU A 604 0.27 -18.63 4.22
N VAL A 605 0.60 -18.25 3.00
CA VAL A 605 1.89 -17.64 2.63
C VAL A 605 1.68 -16.18 2.29
N GLY A 606 2.24 -15.29 3.08
CA GLY A 606 2.18 -13.86 2.87
C GLY A 606 0.78 -13.24 2.96
N GLY A 607 0.51 -12.32 2.05
CA GLY A 607 -0.68 -11.49 1.97
C GLY A 607 -0.49 -10.12 2.60
N VAL A 608 -1.41 -9.22 2.31
CA VAL A 608 -1.46 -7.86 2.88
C VAL A 608 -2.45 -7.82 4.03
N ASN A 609 -2.03 -7.26 5.14
CA ASN A 609 -2.87 -6.99 6.30
C ASN A 609 -2.64 -5.55 6.80
N PRO A 610 -3.55 -4.62 6.50
CA PRO A 610 -3.39 -3.23 6.91
C PRO A 610 -3.79 -2.97 8.38
N THR A 611 -4.31 -3.97 9.09
CA THR A 611 -4.68 -3.82 10.50
C THR A 611 -3.56 -4.23 11.46
N HIS A 612 -2.48 -4.81 10.94
CA HIS A 612 -1.35 -5.30 11.73
C HIS A 612 -0.06 -4.57 11.33
N SER A 613 0.73 -4.13 12.29
CA SER A 613 1.98 -3.41 12.04
C SER A 613 3.06 -4.28 11.39
N THR A 614 3.12 -5.56 11.73
CA THR A 614 4.05 -6.54 11.16
C THR A 614 3.30 -7.84 10.90
N PRO A 615 2.63 -7.97 9.72
CA PRO A 615 1.93 -9.20 9.41
C PRO A 615 2.92 -10.38 9.30
N PRO A 616 2.60 -11.56 9.87
CA PRO A 616 3.47 -12.72 9.78
C PRO A 616 3.62 -13.18 8.34
N SER A 617 4.84 -13.62 8.00
CA SER A 617 5.17 -14.07 6.64
C SER A 617 4.43 -15.35 6.27
N LEU A 618 4.29 -16.28 7.22
CA LEU A 618 3.47 -17.48 7.09
C LEU A 618 2.54 -17.64 8.29
N THR A 619 1.43 -18.33 8.06
CA THR A 619 0.51 -18.72 9.14
C THR A 619 0.07 -20.15 8.91
N VAL A 620 0.19 -20.97 9.93
CA VAL A 620 -0.28 -22.37 9.92
C VAL A 620 -1.53 -22.45 10.77
N VAL A 621 -2.60 -23.01 10.21
CA VAL A 621 -3.88 -23.21 10.90
C VAL A 621 -4.21 -24.69 10.86
N ASP A 622 -4.37 -25.31 12.00
CA ASP A 622 -4.86 -26.68 12.11
C ASP A 622 -6.38 -26.68 11.87
N LEU A 623 -6.80 -27.35 10.81
CA LEU A 623 -8.20 -27.37 10.36
C LEU A 623 -9.12 -28.19 11.27
N THR A 624 -8.55 -29.04 12.13
CA THR A 624 -9.31 -29.86 13.05
C THR A 624 -9.53 -29.21 14.42
N THR A 625 -8.53 -28.47 14.89
CA THR A 625 -8.56 -27.83 16.22
C THR A 625 -8.82 -26.33 16.15
N GLY A 626 -8.54 -25.71 15.01
CA GLY A 626 -8.57 -24.25 14.84
C GLY A 626 -7.36 -23.53 15.45
N SER A 627 -6.32 -24.25 15.88
CA SER A 627 -5.13 -23.59 16.44
C SER A 627 -4.34 -22.85 15.35
N VAL A 628 -3.79 -21.70 15.70
CA VAL A 628 -3.04 -20.83 14.77
C VAL A 628 -1.61 -20.66 15.25
N GLN A 629 -0.64 -20.82 14.34
CA GLN A 629 0.77 -20.54 14.56
C GLN A 629 1.26 -19.53 13.53
N TYR A 630 2.01 -18.53 13.98
CA TYR A 630 2.62 -17.52 13.12
C TYR A 630 4.12 -17.73 12.97
N ILE A 631 4.63 -17.52 11.76
CA ILE A 631 6.03 -17.76 11.41
C ILE A 631 6.53 -16.56 10.62
N ASP A 632 7.68 -16.01 11.02
CA ASP A 632 8.33 -14.92 10.31
C ASP A 632 9.46 -15.47 9.42
N LEU A 633 9.64 -14.85 8.25
CA LEU A 633 10.81 -15.07 7.42
C LEU A 633 11.89 -14.04 7.78
N GLN A 634 13.12 -14.49 7.83
CA GLN A 634 14.23 -13.57 7.95
C GLN A 634 14.36 -12.74 6.67
N LEU A 635 14.36 -11.41 6.83
CA LEU A 635 14.40 -10.48 5.72
C LEU A 635 15.82 -10.28 5.21
N ASP A 636 15.96 -10.30 3.88
CA ASP A 636 17.15 -9.81 3.19
C ASP A 636 16.93 -8.31 2.84
N VAL A 637 17.76 -7.44 3.40
CA VAL A 637 17.66 -5.99 3.18
C VAL A 637 18.05 -5.60 1.73
N GLU A 638 18.94 -6.36 1.09
CA GLU A 638 19.35 -6.11 -0.29
C GLU A 638 18.29 -6.60 -1.30
N HIS A 639 17.58 -7.66 -0.94
CA HIS A 639 16.55 -8.29 -1.77
C HIS A 639 15.28 -8.53 -0.97
N PRO A 640 14.54 -7.47 -0.58
CA PRO A 640 13.33 -7.62 0.20
C PRO A 640 12.30 -8.46 -0.55
N LEU A 641 11.80 -9.52 0.10
CA LEU A 641 10.83 -10.45 -0.48
C LEU A 641 9.41 -9.98 -0.17
N MET A 642 8.69 -9.51 -1.19
CA MET A 642 7.29 -9.12 -1.06
C MET A 642 6.37 -10.30 -1.35
N LEU A 643 5.66 -10.77 -0.33
CA LEU A 643 4.79 -11.94 -0.40
C LEU A 643 3.32 -11.55 -0.62
N HIS A 644 3.05 -10.83 -1.69
CA HIS A 644 1.69 -10.56 -2.20
C HIS A 644 1.68 -10.60 -3.72
N ASN A 645 0.54 -10.93 -4.32
CA ASN A 645 0.40 -11.09 -5.77
C ASN A 645 1.40 -12.09 -6.39
N HIS A 646 1.92 -12.99 -5.57
CA HIS A 646 2.79 -14.11 -5.96
C HIS A 646 1.97 -15.37 -6.21
N THR A 647 2.60 -16.39 -6.77
CA THR A 647 2.09 -17.77 -6.76
C THR A 647 3.01 -18.66 -5.95
N SER A 648 2.49 -19.79 -5.43
CA SER A 648 3.32 -20.73 -4.69
C SER A 648 2.91 -22.18 -4.96
N HIS A 649 3.86 -23.12 -4.75
CA HIS A 649 3.67 -24.56 -4.95
C HIS A 649 4.27 -25.33 -3.79
N TRP A 650 3.49 -26.28 -3.24
CA TRP A 650 3.97 -27.21 -2.25
C TRP A 650 4.83 -28.31 -2.90
N ARG A 651 6.07 -28.41 -2.46
CA ARG A 651 7.06 -29.40 -2.91
C ARG A 651 7.14 -30.52 -1.88
N ARG A 652 6.29 -31.54 -2.04
CA ARG A 652 6.09 -32.59 -1.02
C ARG A 652 7.39 -33.33 -0.66
N GLU A 653 8.18 -33.72 -1.66
CA GLU A 653 9.41 -34.49 -1.43
C GLU A 653 10.49 -33.68 -0.72
N GLU A 654 10.53 -32.37 -0.94
CA GLU A 654 11.51 -31.45 -0.36
C GLU A 654 11.02 -30.87 0.98
N GLY A 655 9.72 -30.94 1.29
CA GLY A 655 9.13 -30.31 2.46
C GLY A 655 9.18 -28.78 2.42
N CYS A 656 9.18 -28.22 1.20
CA CYS A 656 9.37 -26.78 0.96
C CYS A 656 8.18 -26.19 0.21
N ILE A 657 7.94 -24.90 0.40
CA ILE A 657 7.07 -24.09 -0.44
C ILE A 657 7.93 -23.31 -1.44
N LEU A 658 7.67 -23.49 -2.72
CA LEU A 658 8.26 -22.69 -3.78
C LEU A 658 7.38 -21.45 -4.03
N VAL A 659 7.93 -20.26 -3.91
CA VAL A 659 7.30 -18.98 -4.21
C VAL A 659 7.84 -18.45 -5.53
N ILE A 660 6.94 -18.03 -6.44
CA ILE A 660 7.29 -17.50 -7.76
C ILE A 660 6.74 -16.08 -7.89
N GLY A 661 7.59 -15.14 -8.28
CA GLY A 661 7.21 -13.74 -8.49
C GLY A 661 6.68 -13.07 -7.22
N GLY A 662 5.79 -12.11 -7.38
CA GLY A 662 5.25 -11.28 -6.31
C GLY A 662 5.87 -9.89 -6.27
N GLY A 663 5.27 -9.02 -5.47
CA GLY A 663 5.55 -7.60 -5.39
C GLY A 663 4.46 -6.76 -6.04
N GLY A 664 4.77 -5.53 -6.38
CA GLY A 664 3.81 -4.58 -6.95
C GLY A 664 4.40 -3.20 -7.17
N ASN A 665 3.54 -2.26 -7.45
CA ASN A 665 3.89 -0.86 -7.61
C ASN A 665 3.95 -0.18 -6.24
N CYS A 666 5.15 0.08 -5.73
CA CYS A 666 5.34 0.64 -4.39
C CYS A 666 5.08 2.15 -4.34
N PHE A 667 3.85 2.57 -4.59
CA PHE A 667 3.43 3.97 -4.57
C PHE A 667 4.34 4.83 -5.49
N SER A 668 4.90 5.94 -4.99
CA SER A 668 5.83 6.79 -5.75
C SER A 668 7.28 6.26 -5.76
N PHE A 669 7.54 5.12 -5.13
CA PHE A 669 8.90 4.55 -4.98
C PHE A 669 9.32 3.65 -6.14
N GLY A 670 8.45 3.46 -7.12
CA GLY A 670 8.65 2.58 -8.28
C GLY A 670 8.06 1.19 -8.10
N THR A 671 8.29 0.33 -9.09
CA THR A 671 7.83 -1.07 -9.06
C THR A 671 8.90 -1.94 -8.42
N HIS A 672 8.50 -2.74 -7.43
CA HIS A 672 9.34 -3.79 -6.87
C HIS A 672 8.82 -5.16 -7.32
N LEU A 673 9.72 -5.97 -7.86
CA LEU A 673 9.45 -7.34 -8.31
C LEU A 673 10.43 -8.28 -7.63
N ASN A 674 9.95 -9.36 -7.06
CA ASN A 674 10.81 -10.43 -6.55
C ASN A 674 11.67 -10.97 -7.69
N ARG A 675 12.99 -11.06 -7.46
CA ARG A 675 13.97 -11.29 -8.55
C ARG A 675 14.01 -12.73 -9.05
N SER A 676 13.85 -13.68 -8.11
CA SER A 676 14.01 -15.11 -8.36
C SER A 676 12.97 -15.89 -7.57
N PRO A 677 12.60 -17.09 -7.99
CA PRO A 677 11.83 -18.00 -7.14
C PRO A 677 12.56 -18.29 -5.83
N VAL A 678 11.79 -18.53 -4.78
CA VAL A 678 12.28 -18.74 -3.42
C VAL A 678 11.72 -20.02 -2.86
N LEU A 679 12.58 -20.85 -2.26
CA LEU A 679 12.18 -22.02 -1.49
C LEU A 679 12.13 -21.66 0.00
N ILE A 680 11.03 -22.01 0.64
CA ILE A 680 10.82 -21.85 2.08
C ILE A 680 10.67 -23.24 2.68
N ASP A 681 11.67 -23.67 3.45
CA ASP A 681 11.61 -24.95 4.17
C ASP A 681 10.69 -24.81 5.39
N ILE A 682 9.63 -25.60 5.42
CA ILE A 682 8.64 -25.56 6.51
C ILE A 682 8.58 -26.85 7.31
N ARG A 683 9.54 -27.77 7.13
CA ARG A 683 9.54 -29.07 7.83
C ARG A 683 9.54 -28.90 9.35
N GLU A 684 10.35 -28.00 9.88
CA GLU A 684 10.38 -27.72 11.33
C GLU A 684 9.06 -27.12 11.83
N ALA A 685 8.44 -26.25 11.01
CA ALA A 685 7.15 -25.65 11.34
C ALA A 685 6.00 -26.68 11.41
N LEU A 686 6.11 -27.77 10.64
CA LEU A 686 5.12 -28.86 10.62
C LEU A 686 5.41 -29.95 11.66
N GLN A 687 6.65 -30.07 12.15
CA GLN A 687 7.07 -31.08 13.11
C GLN A 687 6.94 -30.67 14.58
N GLY A 688 6.65 -29.42 14.87
CA GLY A 688 6.59 -28.85 16.22
C GLY A 688 5.41 -29.32 17.09
N ARG A 689 4.94 -30.59 16.91
CA ARG A 689 3.93 -31.25 17.75
C ARG A 689 4.31 -32.66 18.05
#